data_b19c5fd5ae2d60731bf7173cdf7c23fd
#
_entry.id   b19c5fd5ae2d60731bf7173cdf7c23fd
#
_cell.length_a   1.000
_cell.length_b   1.000
_cell.length_c   1.000
_cell.angle_alpha   90.00
_cell.angle_beta   90.00
_cell.angle_gamma   90.00
#
_symmetry.space_group_name_H-M   'P 1'
#
loop_
_entity.id
_entity.type
_entity.pdbx_description
1 polymer ?
#
loop_
_entity_poly.entity_id
_entity_poly.type
_entity_poly.pdbx_seq_one_letter_code
_entity_poly.pdbx_strand_id
1 'polypeptide(L)'
;MGCLNSIRVLGLSAALAFAASPVIKVDFDMSGRNSSEVTEPNYVPWVVSGVSSKDTSLSGVKVNVSGSGNLKANWYKAGVQSPSYARLVCDGVMVEGGGAITLTFSNLAAGTHSLLLYLNNVDGTAVSNSIDVYVNNSKQASVKPTNRALSTGEAAIAYVTFNVGGTGISTAIKLNTGTVTLNGFELNVPNAAAQATGPSPADLDYHAPHESGALTLSWTAAKSVVKHRVYFGTDSAAVLAATPSNTAVYKGEQSGSSYKVSGTTPLQTYYWRVDEVDANGTVSAGNVWSFKPGRVAFEGAEGYGRNAVGGRGGKVVYVTNLNDDGAGSLREACTAEIGPRTIMFKVSGMIQLKSRLVCNQDYVTIAGQTAPGKGITIKSAPIGFTGKDMVIRFMRVRLGYGATYDGMGLTGGDHSILDHASISWTIDEAFSSRGGKNLTLQRTLISEALNIADHQNYAAGTGHGYAATIGGDIGSFHHNLLAHNAGRNWSLGGGLDGNGYYAGRLDIFNNVVYNWVSRVTDGGAHEVNFVGNYYKEGAATTLHGYTLRAQFEGTGKGSQAYYYHNNILEAAGGKFTCDGTNDNCGREYSLSGGQVLDWEPWNSKPFFASYATVQSAKAAYKDVLSDVGQRMPVLDNHDTRVINETKNGTYSMKGSVGGMAGIPDRETDVKDTANIKGWEPYPSEIRADDYDSDLDGLPD
;
A
#
# COMPACT_ATOMS: atom_id res chain seq x y z
N MET A 1 -82.88 -24.23 6.27
CA MET A 1 -82.18 -24.78 5.09
C MET A 1 -80.84 -24.07 5.07
N GLY A 2 -79.94 -24.58 5.67
CA GLY A 2 -78.77 -25.41 5.27
C GLY A 2 -77.50 -24.48 5.30
N CYS A 3 -76.99 -24.13 6.50
CA CYS A 3 -75.64 -23.56 6.63
C CYS A 3 -74.57 -24.67 6.60
N LEU A 4 -73.71 -24.68 5.61
CA LEU A 4 -72.49 -25.44 5.64
C LEU A 4 -71.36 -24.58 6.20
N ASN A 5 -70.92 -24.89 7.39
CA ASN A 5 -69.69 -24.36 8.01
C ASN A 5 -68.49 -25.07 7.41
N SER A 6 -67.67 -24.37 6.64
CA SER A 6 -66.32 -24.84 6.25
C SER A 6 -65.30 -24.40 7.31
N ILE A 7 -64.81 -25.35 8.07
CA ILE A 7 -63.68 -25.18 9.00
C ILE A 7 -62.42 -25.06 8.16
N ARG A 8 -61.81 -23.89 8.13
CA ARG A 8 -60.41 -23.73 7.64
C ARG A 8 -59.46 -24.13 8.78
N VAL A 9 -58.79 -25.26 8.59
CA VAL A 9 -57.64 -25.63 9.40
C VAL A 9 -56.47 -24.74 8.98
N LEU A 10 -56.11 -23.76 9.81
CA LEU A 10 -54.83 -23.06 9.70
C LEU A 10 -53.74 -24.03 10.12
N GLY A 11 -53.06 -24.59 9.13
CA GLY A 11 -51.77 -25.28 9.36
C GLY A 11 -50.72 -24.24 9.74
N LEU A 12 -50.39 -24.10 11.03
CA LEU A 12 -49.20 -23.42 11.50
C LEU A 12 -48.02 -24.32 11.08
N SER A 13 -47.40 -24.05 9.94
CA SER A 13 -46.05 -24.52 9.67
C SER A 13 -45.09 -23.68 10.51
N ALA A 14 -44.76 -24.15 11.71
CA ALA A 14 -43.64 -23.66 12.46
C ALA A 14 -42.37 -23.94 11.60
N ALA A 15 -41.88 -22.92 10.95
CA ALA A 15 -40.52 -22.97 10.39
C ALA A 15 -39.59 -23.11 11.58
N LEU A 16 -39.10 -24.33 11.81
CA LEU A 16 -37.94 -24.60 12.68
C LEU A 16 -36.77 -23.81 12.10
N ALA A 17 -36.46 -22.68 12.70
CA ALA A 17 -35.20 -22.01 12.50
C ALA A 17 -34.12 -22.94 13.06
N PHE A 18 -33.46 -23.72 12.18
CA PHE A 18 -32.25 -24.44 12.55
C PHE A 18 -31.23 -23.40 12.96
N ALA A 19 -30.71 -23.51 14.20
CA ALA A 19 -29.58 -22.73 14.62
C ALA A 19 -28.45 -22.98 13.60
N ALA A 20 -27.88 -21.91 13.04
CA ALA A 20 -26.80 -22.04 12.08
C ALA A 20 -25.68 -22.85 12.71
N SER A 21 -25.22 -23.88 12.01
CA SER A 21 -24.12 -24.73 12.48
C SER A 21 -22.88 -23.86 12.67
N PRO A 22 -22.13 -24.02 13.78
CA PRO A 22 -21.01 -23.14 14.07
C PRO A 22 -19.92 -23.28 12.98
N VAL A 23 -19.35 -22.16 12.59
CA VAL A 23 -18.10 -22.13 11.82
C VAL A 23 -16.96 -22.39 12.78
N ILE A 24 -16.11 -23.38 12.49
CA ILE A 24 -14.95 -23.74 13.29
C ILE A 24 -13.72 -23.72 12.38
N LYS A 25 -12.69 -22.98 12.80
CA LYS A 25 -11.42 -22.88 12.11
C LYS A 25 -10.30 -23.33 13.04
N VAL A 26 -9.51 -24.29 12.62
CA VAL A 26 -8.43 -24.89 13.43
C VAL A 26 -7.12 -24.84 12.67
N ASP A 27 -6.09 -24.43 13.37
CA ASP A 27 -4.71 -24.43 12.95
C ASP A 27 -3.92 -25.49 13.77
N PHE A 28 -3.22 -26.40 13.10
CA PHE A 28 -2.43 -27.42 13.79
C PHE A 28 -1.01 -26.89 14.06
N ASP A 29 -0.82 -26.26 15.19
CA ASP A 29 0.39 -25.57 15.58
C ASP A 29 1.53 -26.48 16.06
N MET A 30 2.74 -26.01 15.83
CA MET A 30 3.96 -26.58 16.41
C MET A 30 4.23 -26.00 17.80
N SER A 31 4.42 -26.83 18.81
CA SER A 31 4.81 -26.40 20.16
C SER A 31 6.20 -25.75 20.19
N GLY A 32 6.38 -24.74 21.04
CA GLY A 32 7.68 -24.07 21.23
C GLY A 32 8.03 -23.05 20.16
N ARG A 33 7.10 -22.72 19.26
CA ARG A 33 7.23 -21.62 18.28
C ARG A 33 6.43 -20.40 18.74
N ASN A 34 6.82 -19.23 18.26
CA ASN A 34 6.06 -18.01 18.50
C ASN A 34 4.75 -18.06 17.71
N SER A 35 3.62 -17.82 18.35
CA SER A 35 2.30 -17.78 17.69
C SER A 35 2.23 -16.79 16.54
N SER A 36 2.98 -15.69 16.60
CA SER A 36 3.07 -14.73 15.48
C SER A 36 3.71 -15.32 14.21
N GLU A 37 4.39 -16.46 14.31
CA GLU A 37 5.04 -17.15 13.19
C GLU A 37 4.21 -18.33 12.66
N VAL A 38 3.42 -18.97 13.50
CA VAL A 38 2.79 -20.28 13.20
C VAL A 38 1.28 -20.31 13.42
N THR A 39 0.67 -19.34 14.11
CA THR A 39 -0.78 -19.32 14.34
C THR A 39 -1.48 -18.35 13.40
N GLU A 40 -2.40 -18.83 12.58
CA GLU A 40 -3.21 -18.00 11.70
C GLU A 40 -4.24 -17.19 12.51
N PRO A 41 -4.35 -15.87 12.32
CA PRO A 41 -5.35 -15.06 13.02
C PRO A 41 -6.78 -15.56 12.79
N ASN A 42 -7.58 -15.60 13.86
CA ASN A 42 -8.97 -16.09 13.89
C ASN A 42 -9.11 -17.62 13.75
N TYR A 43 -8.02 -18.38 13.84
CA TYR A 43 -8.05 -19.82 13.98
C TYR A 43 -7.79 -20.24 15.44
N VAL A 44 -8.31 -21.41 15.83
CA VAL A 44 -8.02 -22.01 17.13
C VAL A 44 -6.74 -22.82 16.98
N PRO A 45 -5.66 -22.47 17.71
CA PRO A 45 -4.42 -23.23 17.67
C PRO A 45 -4.61 -24.60 18.35
N TRP A 46 -4.15 -25.66 17.69
CA TRP A 46 -4.26 -27.02 18.25
C TRP A 46 -2.96 -27.79 18.08
N VAL A 47 -2.18 -27.86 19.15
CA VAL A 47 -0.93 -28.64 19.19
C VAL A 47 -1.24 -30.11 19.40
N VAL A 48 -0.81 -30.98 18.47
CA VAL A 48 -0.98 -32.44 18.53
C VAL A 48 0.36 -33.08 18.21
N SER A 49 1.00 -33.68 19.22
CA SER A 49 2.31 -34.37 19.06
C SER A 49 2.52 -35.44 20.12
N GLY A 50 3.18 -36.55 19.75
CA GLY A 50 3.55 -37.64 20.65
C GLY A 50 2.40 -38.55 21.09
N VAL A 51 1.24 -38.50 20.42
CA VAL A 51 0.04 -39.28 20.74
C VAL A 51 -0.56 -39.85 19.46
N SER A 52 -1.25 -41.01 19.60
CA SER A 52 -1.98 -41.59 18.45
C SER A 52 -3.37 -40.94 18.22
N SER A 53 -3.88 -40.24 19.23
CA SER A 53 -5.18 -39.56 19.16
C SER A 53 -5.27 -38.44 20.19
N LYS A 54 -6.01 -37.36 19.84
CA LYS A 54 -6.29 -36.23 20.72
C LYS A 54 -7.67 -35.66 20.47
N ASP A 55 -8.38 -35.34 21.56
CA ASP A 55 -9.71 -34.71 21.52
C ASP A 55 -9.65 -33.23 21.83
N THR A 56 -10.61 -32.49 21.30
CA THR A 56 -10.93 -31.12 21.69
C THR A 56 -12.44 -30.87 21.57
N SER A 57 -12.93 -29.78 22.15
CA SER A 57 -14.33 -29.35 22.02
C SER A 57 -14.35 -27.87 21.60
N LEU A 58 -14.97 -27.58 20.46
CA LEU A 58 -15.00 -26.26 19.84
C LEU A 58 -16.45 -25.88 19.54
N SER A 59 -16.94 -24.81 20.13
CA SER A 59 -18.33 -24.35 19.96
C SER A 59 -19.39 -25.46 20.14
N GLY A 60 -19.20 -26.37 21.09
CA GLY A 60 -20.09 -27.51 21.37
C GLY A 60 -19.90 -28.72 20.47
N VAL A 61 -19.09 -28.63 19.42
CA VAL A 61 -18.70 -29.76 18.56
C VAL A 61 -17.49 -30.45 19.16
N LYS A 62 -17.56 -31.78 19.37
CA LYS A 62 -16.38 -32.58 19.72
C LYS A 62 -15.61 -32.96 18.48
N VAL A 63 -14.31 -32.71 18.49
CA VAL A 63 -13.41 -33.03 17.39
C VAL A 63 -12.31 -33.93 17.92
N ASN A 64 -12.12 -35.09 17.28
CA ASN A 64 -11.00 -35.99 17.52
C ASN A 64 -10.08 -35.99 16.29
N VAL A 65 -8.78 -35.88 16.49
CA VAL A 65 -7.78 -36.18 15.47
C VAL A 65 -7.04 -37.47 15.87
N SER A 66 -6.94 -38.45 14.97
CA SER A 66 -6.22 -39.67 15.20
C SER A 66 -5.38 -40.08 13.99
N GLY A 67 -4.26 -40.73 14.26
CA GLY A 67 -3.35 -41.29 13.27
C GLY A 67 -3.39 -42.79 13.22
N SER A 68 -3.01 -43.40 12.11
CA SER A 68 -2.72 -44.86 12.04
C SER A 68 -1.47 -45.25 12.83
N GLY A 69 -0.73 -44.29 13.36
CA GLY A 69 0.41 -44.37 14.26
C GLY A 69 0.48 -43.09 15.10
N ASN A 70 1.59 -42.85 15.77
CA ASN A 70 1.76 -41.62 16.55
C ASN A 70 1.74 -40.38 15.63
N LEU A 71 0.99 -39.40 16.08
CA LEU A 71 0.96 -38.08 15.47
C LEU A 71 2.13 -37.23 15.97
N LYS A 72 2.76 -36.46 15.08
CA LYS A 72 3.77 -35.47 15.44
C LYS A 72 3.50 -34.16 14.74
N ALA A 73 3.77 -33.06 15.43
CA ALA A 73 3.82 -31.76 14.82
C ALA A 73 5.18 -31.54 14.15
N ASN A 74 5.19 -30.82 13.03
CA ASN A 74 6.40 -30.40 12.34
C ASN A 74 6.15 -29.03 11.66
N TRP A 75 7.22 -28.32 11.29
CA TRP A 75 7.14 -26.99 10.71
C TRP A 75 8.32 -26.68 9.78
N TYR A 76 8.19 -25.63 8.98
CA TYR A 76 9.30 -25.04 8.23
C TYR A 76 9.20 -23.50 8.27
N LYS A 77 10.32 -22.83 8.10
CA LYS A 77 10.34 -21.38 7.97
C LYS A 77 9.95 -21.01 6.54
N ALA A 78 8.76 -20.45 6.36
CA ALA A 78 8.27 -19.98 5.07
C ALA A 78 8.91 -18.63 4.73
N GLY A 79 10.01 -18.65 3.97
CA GLY A 79 10.69 -17.46 3.47
C GLY A 79 11.41 -16.61 4.53
N VAL A 80 12.25 -15.69 4.08
CA VAL A 80 12.99 -14.76 4.95
C VAL A 80 12.16 -13.52 5.27
N GLN A 81 11.23 -13.14 4.39
CA GLN A 81 10.60 -11.83 4.42
C GLN A 81 9.21 -11.77 5.03
N SER A 82 8.49 -12.86 5.11
CA SER A 82 7.20 -12.85 5.78
C SER A 82 6.71 -14.25 6.14
N PRO A 83 7.08 -14.80 7.29
CA PRO A 83 6.44 -15.99 7.81
C PRO A 83 4.92 -15.80 8.00
N SER A 84 4.45 -14.56 8.11
CA SER A 84 3.04 -14.23 8.30
C SER A 84 2.11 -14.63 7.15
N TYR A 85 2.59 -14.82 5.92
CA TYR A 85 1.75 -15.24 4.80
C TYR A 85 1.42 -16.73 4.77
N ALA A 86 2.17 -17.55 5.48
CA ALA A 86 2.03 -19.00 5.47
C ALA A 86 1.74 -19.60 6.86
N ARG A 87 1.28 -18.81 7.81
CA ARG A 87 1.06 -19.26 9.21
C ARG A 87 0.24 -20.52 9.32
N LEU A 88 -0.88 -20.58 8.62
CA LEU A 88 -1.77 -21.75 8.62
C LEU A 88 -1.13 -23.01 8.02
N VAL A 89 -0.13 -22.86 7.17
CA VAL A 89 0.41 -23.97 6.36
C VAL A 89 1.90 -24.21 6.54
N CYS A 90 2.59 -23.37 7.33
CA CYS A 90 4.02 -23.56 7.61
C CYS A 90 4.31 -24.63 8.68
N ASP A 91 3.29 -25.09 9.38
CA ASP A 91 3.34 -26.22 10.28
C ASP A 91 2.11 -27.13 10.12
N GLY A 92 2.00 -28.16 10.93
CA GLY A 92 0.90 -29.09 10.84
C GLY A 92 1.19 -30.41 11.53
N VAL A 93 0.18 -31.28 11.57
CA VAL A 93 0.24 -32.60 12.14
C VAL A 93 0.44 -33.67 11.06
N MET A 94 1.29 -34.64 11.31
CA MET A 94 1.57 -35.77 10.42
C MET A 94 1.70 -37.08 11.23
N VAL A 95 1.55 -38.23 10.57
CA VAL A 95 1.80 -39.53 11.19
C VAL A 95 3.28 -39.86 11.12
N GLU A 96 3.88 -40.24 12.22
CA GLU A 96 5.28 -40.62 12.30
C GLU A 96 5.54 -41.89 11.43
N GLY A 97 6.50 -41.81 10.51
CA GLY A 97 6.73 -42.85 9.52
C GLY A 97 5.71 -42.94 8.37
N GLY A 98 4.75 -42.00 8.31
CA GLY A 98 3.67 -41.99 7.31
C GLY A 98 2.43 -42.77 7.76
N GLY A 99 1.29 -42.49 7.14
CA GLY A 99 0.02 -43.14 7.42
C GLY A 99 -1.21 -42.27 7.24
N ALA A 100 -2.35 -42.74 7.70
CA ALA A 100 -3.62 -42.05 7.59
C ALA A 100 -3.88 -41.15 8.80
N ILE A 101 -4.46 -39.99 8.57
CA ILE A 101 -5.02 -39.10 9.59
C ILE A 101 -6.55 -39.17 9.49
N THR A 102 -7.24 -39.25 10.62
CA THR A 102 -8.70 -39.22 10.68
C THR A 102 -9.15 -38.09 11.59
N LEU A 103 -10.03 -37.23 11.08
CA LEU A 103 -10.82 -36.28 11.88
C LEU A 103 -12.19 -36.85 12.13
N THR A 104 -12.61 -36.92 13.39
CA THR A 104 -13.96 -37.37 13.77
C THR A 104 -14.72 -36.21 14.43
N PHE A 105 -15.87 -35.88 13.88
CA PHE A 105 -16.77 -34.86 14.40
C PHE A 105 -17.98 -35.51 15.08
N SER A 106 -18.29 -35.06 16.29
CA SER A 106 -19.48 -35.48 17.05
C SER A 106 -20.23 -34.26 17.59
N ASN A 107 -21.51 -34.43 17.87
CA ASN A 107 -22.42 -33.36 18.29
C ASN A 107 -22.68 -32.29 17.22
N LEU A 108 -22.52 -32.62 15.95
CA LEU A 108 -22.98 -31.75 14.87
C LEU A 108 -24.51 -31.79 14.81
N ALA A 109 -25.12 -30.66 14.43
CA ALA A 109 -26.55 -30.61 14.14
C ALA A 109 -26.91 -31.54 12.95
N ALA A 110 -28.15 -31.97 12.86
CA ALA A 110 -28.61 -32.64 11.64
C ALA A 110 -28.57 -31.73 10.45
N GLY A 111 -28.11 -32.17 9.30
CA GLY A 111 -28.02 -31.41 8.08
C GLY A 111 -26.74 -31.59 7.29
N THR A 112 -26.56 -30.77 6.27
CA THR A 112 -25.36 -30.75 5.43
C THR A 112 -24.28 -29.90 6.07
N HIS A 113 -23.08 -30.44 6.16
CA HIS A 113 -21.88 -29.77 6.63
C HIS A 113 -20.83 -29.75 5.53
N SER A 114 -19.90 -28.80 5.63
CA SER A 114 -18.74 -28.69 4.76
C SER A 114 -17.46 -28.75 5.55
N LEU A 115 -16.39 -29.26 4.95
CA LEU A 115 -15.06 -29.29 5.52
C LEU A 115 -14.03 -28.90 4.46
N LEU A 116 -13.29 -27.85 4.73
CA LEU A 116 -12.10 -27.44 3.98
C LEU A 116 -10.86 -27.91 4.74
N LEU A 117 -9.96 -28.58 4.05
CA LEU A 117 -8.70 -29.11 4.59
C LEU A 117 -7.52 -28.44 3.88
N TYR A 118 -6.50 -28.06 4.64
CA TYR A 118 -5.24 -27.53 4.11
C TYR A 118 -4.17 -28.63 4.11
N LEU A 119 -3.56 -28.86 2.94
CA LEU A 119 -2.70 -30.00 2.67
C LEU A 119 -1.37 -29.54 2.04
N ASN A 120 -0.44 -29.14 2.89
CA ASN A 120 0.89 -28.68 2.51
C ASN A 120 1.96 -29.45 3.29
N ASN A 121 2.87 -30.12 2.58
CA ASN A 121 3.94 -30.89 3.21
C ASN A 121 4.98 -29.96 3.85
N VAL A 122 5.32 -30.22 5.11
CA VAL A 122 6.24 -29.38 5.91
C VAL A 122 7.64 -29.95 6.02
N ASP A 123 7.84 -31.25 5.78
CA ASP A 123 9.15 -31.90 5.95
C ASP A 123 10.11 -31.68 4.77
N GLY A 124 9.61 -31.14 3.66
CA GLY A 124 10.39 -30.83 2.48
C GLY A 124 10.67 -32.01 1.55
N THR A 125 10.15 -33.20 1.86
CA THR A 125 10.26 -34.34 0.94
C THR A 125 9.36 -34.15 -0.28
N ALA A 126 9.82 -34.61 -1.44
CA ALA A 126 9.03 -34.50 -2.67
C ALA A 126 7.74 -35.34 -2.55
N VAL A 127 6.58 -34.70 -2.77
CA VAL A 127 5.30 -35.38 -2.74
C VAL A 127 4.98 -35.91 -4.14
N SER A 128 5.00 -37.23 -4.28
CA SER A 128 4.71 -37.91 -5.56
C SER A 128 3.23 -38.28 -5.71
N ASN A 129 2.55 -38.55 -4.60
CA ASN A 129 1.21 -39.14 -4.59
C ASN A 129 0.13 -38.14 -4.15
N SER A 130 -1.09 -38.32 -4.64
CA SER A 130 -2.27 -37.59 -4.17
C SER A 130 -2.75 -38.17 -2.83
N ILE A 131 -3.29 -37.29 -2.00
CA ILE A 131 -4.01 -37.65 -0.78
C ILE A 131 -5.48 -37.86 -1.14
N ASP A 132 -6.01 -39.03 -0.81
CA ASP A 132 -7.43 -39.35 -0.94
C ASP A 132 -8.18 -38.99 0.35
N VAL A 133 -9.28 -38.26 0.19
CA VAL A 133 -10.16 -37.85 1.29
C VAL A 133 -11.43 -38.68 1.27
N TYR A 134 -11.70 -39.36 2.36
CA TYR A 134 -12.89 -40.22 2.53
C TYR A 134 -13.80 -39.61 3.59
N VAL A 135 -15.09 -39.59 3.33
CA VAL A 135 -16.15 -39.33 4.30
C VAL A 135 -16.86 -40.63 4.62
N ASN A 136 -16.84 -41.08 5.86
CA ASN A 136 -17.44 -42.35 6.29
C ASN A 136 -17.10 -43.53 5.35
N ASN A 137 -15.82 -43.68 4.97
CA ASN A 137 -15.28 -44.67 4.04
C ASN A 137 -15.66 -44.49 2.54
N SER A 138 -16.37 -43.43 2.17
CA SER A 138 -16.62 -43.08 0.77
C SER A 138 -15.63 -42.02 0.27
N LYS A 139 -14.86 -42.32 -0.78
CA LYS A 139 -13.92 -41.36 -1.37
C LYS A 139 -14.65 -40.15 -1.97
N GLN A 140 -14.33 -38.97 -1.53
CA GLN A 140 -14.94 -37.70 -1.99
C GLN A 140 -13.99 -36.80 -2.78
N ALA A 141 -12.68 -36.85 -2.50
CA ALA A 141 -11.68 -36.01 -3.17
C ALA A 141 -10.34 -36.74 -3.29
N SER A 142 -9.52 -36.29 -4.21
CA SER A 142 -8.12 -36.67 -4.37
C SER A 142 -7.30 -35.44 -4.69
N VAL A 143 -6.34 -35.08 -3.85
CA VAL A 143 -5.60 -33.83 -3.93
C VAL A 143 -4.11 -34.08 -3.84
N LYS A 144 -3.32 -33.55 -4.76
CA LYS A 144 -1.85 -33.56 -4.64
C LYS A 144 -1.44 -32.43 -3.72
N PRO A 145 -0.84 -32.72 -2.55
CA PRO A 145 -0.44 -31.67 -1.63
C PRO A 145 0.67 -30.80 -2.20
N THR A 146 0.73 -29.56 -1.78
CA THR A 146 1.86 -28.67 -2.01
C THR A 146 3.04 -29.05 -1.09
N ASN A 147 4.19 -28.46 -1.33
CA ASN A 147 5.39 -28.72 -0.54
C ASN A 147 6.04 -27.39 -0.17
N ARG A 148 6.02 -27.05 1.13
CA ARG A 148 6.57 -25.83 1.69
C ARG A 148 6.10 -24.58 0.94
N ALA A 149 4.78 -24.41 0.85
CA ALA A 149 4.13 -23.23 0.27
C ALA A 149 4.59 -21.95 0.95
N LEU A 150 4.77 -20.87 0.19
CA LEU A 150 5.22 -19.58 0.73
C LEU A 150 4.06 -18.73 1.28
N SER A 151 2.83 -19.12 0.98
CA SER A 151 1.62 -18.48 1.50
C SER A 151 0.49 -19.51 1.68
N THR A 152 -0.46 -19.20 2.54
CA THR A 152 -1.68 -20.02 2.71
C THR A 152 -2.46 -20.18 1.41
N GLY A 153 -2.48 -19.15 0.55
CA GLY A 153 -3.17 -19.18 -0.74
C GLY A 153 -2.56 -20.13 -1.78
N GLU A 154 -1.28 -20.50 -1.64
CA GLU A 154 -0.61 -21.47 -2.51
C GLU A 154 -0.84 -22.92 -2.07
N ALA A 155 -1.28 -23.15 -0.84
CA ALA A 155 -1.44 -24.48 -0.31
C ALA A 155 -2.56 -25.25 -1.03
N ALA A 156 -2.32 -26.55 -1.25
CA ALA A 156 -3.35 -27.42 -1.75
C ALA A 156 -4.48 -27.57 -0.72
N ILE A 157 -5.72 -27.57 -1.23
CA ILE A 157 -6.92 -27.68 -0.40
C ILE A 157 -7.80 -28.83 -0.87
N ALA A 158 -8.50 -29.47 0.07
CA ALA A 158 -9.59 -30.37 -0.22
C ALA A 158 -10.88 -29.86 0.41
N TYR A 159 -11.92 -29.74 -0.39
CA TYR A 159 -13.25 -29.37 0.09
C TYR A 159 -14.21 -30.53 -0.08
N VAL A 160 -14.85 -30.92 1.00
CA VAL A 160 -15.84 -32.01 1.00
C VAL A 160 -17.11 -31.59 1.71
N THR A 161 -18.24 -32.18 1.33
CA THR A 161 -19.53 -32.02 2.01
C THR A 161 -20.02 -33.37 2.54
N PHE A 162 -20.75 -33.35 3.66
CA PHE A 162 -21.30 -34.53 4.27
C PHE A 162 -22.60 -34.24 5.01
N ASN A 163 -23.47 -35.24 5.09
CA ASN A 163 -24.73 -35.13 5.79
C ASN A 163 -24.65 -35.84 7.15
N VAL A 164 -25.19 -35.17 8.16
CA VAL A 164 -25.35 -35.71 9.53
C VAL A 164 -26.83 -35.94 9.78
N GLY A 165 -27.20 -37.19 10.08
CA GLY A 165 -28.60 -37.59 10.23
C GLY A 165 -29.24 -37.22 11.58
N GLY A 166 -28.46 -36.75 12.56
CA GLY A 166 -28.93 -36.30 13.86
C GLY A 166 -27.80 -36.06 14.87
N THR A 167 -28.11 -35.38 15.97
CA THR A 167 -27.15 -35.11 17.05
C THR A 167 -26.66 -36.42 17.66
N GLY A 168 -25.34 -36.55 17.89
CA GLY A 168 -24.72 -37.75 18.44
C GLY A 168 -24.18 -38.73 17.41
N ILE A 169 -24.40 -38.51 16.09
CA ILE A 169 -23.77 -39.29 15.03
C ILE A 169 -22.38 -38.73 14.78
N SER A 170 -21.36 -39.60 14.83
CA SER A 170 -20.00 -39.24 14.50
C SER A 170 -19.74 -39.36 12.99
N THR A 171 -19.09 -38.35 12.40
CA THR A 171 -18.63 -38.41 11.02
C THR A 171 -17.13 -38.45 10.98
N ALA A 172 -16.56 -39.45 10.32
CA ALA A 172 -15.13 -39.62 10.17
C ALA A 172 -14.66 -39.17 8.78
N ILE A 173 -13.69 -38.25 8.76
CA ILE A 173 -13.01 -37.78 7.55
C ILE A 173 -11.59 -38.35 7.58
N LYS A 174 -11.31 -39.32 6.72
CA LYS A 174 -10.03 -40.01 6.66
C LYS A 174 -9.21 -39.53 5.48
N LEU A 175 -7.99 -39.08 5.76
CA LEU A 175 -6.95 -38.76 4.80
C LEU A 175 -6.04 -39.98 4.67
N ASN A 176 -6.01 -40.57 3.51
CA ASN A 176 -5.30 -41.85 3.29
C ASN A 176 -4.19 -41.65 2.25
N THR A 177 -3.06 -42.20 2.51
CA THR A 177 -1.87 -42.55 1.74
C THR A 177 -0.61 -41.72 1.99
N GLY A 178 0.52 -42.44 2.16
CA GLY A 178 1.88 -41.90 2.21
C GLY A 178 2.14 -40.93 3.35
N THR A 179 2.94 -39.93 3.09
CA THR A 179 3.19 -38.82 4.03
C THR A 179 2.07 -37.80 3.91
N VAL A 180 1.13 -37.80 4.86
CA VAL A 180 0.06 -36.82 4.96
C VAL A 180 0.43 -35.78 6.01
N THR A 181 0.48 -34.52 5.65
CA THR A 181 0.44 -33.39 6.60
C THR A 181 -0.93 -32.74 6.51
N LEU A 182 -1.58 -32.57 7.64
CA LEU A 182 -2.78 -31.76 7.81
C LEU A 182 -2.40 -30.48 8.55
N ASN A 183 -2.46 -29.35 7.88
CA ASN A 183 -2.05 -28.07 8.45
C ASN A 183 -3.16 -27.41 9.24
N GLY A 184 -4.39 -27.45 8.74
CA GLY A 184 -5.56 -26.92 9.40
C GLY A 184 -6.84 -27.37 8.70
N PHE A 185 -7.98 -26.99 9.29
CA PHE A 185 -9.27 -27.22 8.67
C PHE A 185 -10.29 -26.13 9.03
N GLU A 186 -11.29 -25.99 8.16
CA GLU A 186 -12.45 -25.13 8.41
C GLU A 186 -13.74 -25.95 8.23
N LEU A 187 -14.56 -25.98 9.26
CA LEU A 187 -15.86 -26.64 9.25
C LEU A 187 -16.97 -25.62 9.01
N ASN A 188 -17.96 -25.98 8.19
CA ASN A 188 -19.13 -25.16 7.84
C ASN A 188 -18.79 -23.84 7.14
N VAL A 189 -17.75 -23.86 6.32
CA VAL A 189 -17.40 -22.73 5.44
C VAL A 189 -17.89 -22.99 4.02
N PRO A 190 -18.22 -21.96 3.25
CA PRO A 190 -18.52 -22.09 1.83
C PRO A 190 -17.34 -22.65 1.03
N ASN A 191 -17.61 -23.22 -0.14
CA ASN A 191 -16.55 -23.65 -1.05
C ASN A 191 -15.90 -22.45 -1.71
N ALA A 192 -14.72 -22.06 -1.27
CA ALA A 192 -13.98 -20.93 -1.83
C ALA A 192 -13.72 -21.07 -3.34
N ALA A 193 -13.54 -22.30 -3.84
CA ALA A 193 -13.36 -22.54 -5.28
C ALA A 193 -14.62 -22.30 -6.10
N ALA A 194 -15.79 -22.29 -5.47
CA ALA A 194 -17.09 -22.00 -6.11
C ALA A 194 -17.60 -20.58 -5.79
N GLN A 195 -16.77 -19.75 -5.17
CA GLN A 195 -17.12 -18.36 -4.85
C GLN A 195 -16.43 -17.39 -5.81
N ALA A 196 -17.04 -16.24 -6.01
CA ALA A 196 -16.39 -15.08 -6.62
C ALA A 196 -15.18 -14.64 -5.78
N THR A 197 -14.10 -14.22 -6.45
CA THR A 197 -12.85 -13.77 -5.83
C THR A 197 -12.36 -12.47 -6.45
N GLY A 198 -11.29 -11.88 -5.92
CA GLY A 198 -10.67 -10.68 -6.47
C GLY A 198 -11.64 -9.50 -6.59
N PRO A 199 -12.31 -9.08 -5.49
CA PRO A 199 -13.23 -7.95 -5.54
C PRO A 199 -12.51 -6.65 -5.90
N SER A 200 -13.16 -5.82 -6.73
CA SER A 200 -12.76 -4.44 -6.98
C SER A 200 -13.98 -3.54 -6.85
N PRO A 201 -14.02 -2.56 -5.93
CA PRO A 201 -12.96 -2.24 -4.95
C PRO A 201 -12.57 -3.46 -4.11
N ALA A 202 -11.31 -3.50 -3.67
CA ALA A 202 -10.82 -4.57 -2.80
C ALA A 202 -11.62 -4.61 -1.48
N ASP A 203 -11.68 -5.78 -0.84
CA ASP A 203 -12.33 -5.83 0.49
C ASP A 203 -11.56 -4.95 1.48
N LEU A 204 -12.32 -4.20 2.27
CA LEU A 204 -11.82 -3.17 3.20
C LEU A 204 -11.08 -2.00 2.54
N ASP A 205 -11.28 -1.79 1.24
CA ASP A 205 -10.76 -0.61 0.56
C ASP A 205 -11.53 0.65 1.02
N TYR A 206 -10.86 1.54 1.73
CA TYR A 206 -11.43 2.80 2.22
C TYR A 206 -11.10 4.01 1.33
N HIS A 207 -10.56 3.77 0.14
CA HIS A 207 -10.13 4.78 -0.82
C HIS A 207 -10.66 4.52 -2.23
N ALA A 208 -11.74 3.74 -2.35
CA ALA A 208 -12.27 3.35 -3.64
C ALA A 208 -12.55 4.59 -4.52
N PRO A 209 -12.07 4.62 -5.78
CA PRO A 209 -12.25 5.77 -6.66
C PRO A 209 -13.72 6.16 -6.82
N HIS A 210 -14.01 7.47 -6.70
CA HIS A 210 -15.39 7.98 -6.65
C HIS A 210 -15.53 9.36 -7.31
N GLU A 211 -14.98 9.53 -8.52
CA GLU A 211 -14.97 10.84 -9.18
C GLU A 211 -16.35 11.31 -9.70
N SER A 212 -17.27 10.39 -9.94
CA SER A 212 -18.56 10.71 -10.58
C SER A 212 -19.81 10.39 -9.74
N GLY A 213 -19.64 10.10 -8.43
CA GLY A 213 -20.75 9.62 -7.60
C GLY A 213 -21.21 8.21 -7.95
N ALA A 214 -20.43 7.50 -8.76
CA ALA A 214 -20.68 6.13 -9.17
C ALA A 214 -19.37 5.36 -9.26
N LEU A 215 -19.43 4.06 -9.00
CA LEU A 215 -18.29 3.17 -9.20
C LEU A 215 -18.76 1.82 -9.75
N THR A 216 -17.81 1.05 -10.27
CA THR A 216 -18.09 -0.29 -10.79
C THR A 216 -17.53 -1.32 -9.82
N LEU A 217 -18.41 -2.18 -9.31
CA LEU A 217 -18.01 -3.40 -8.63
C LEU A 217 -17.59 -4.42 -9.69
N SER A 218 -16.47 -5.10 -9.49
CA SER A 218 -16.06 -6.20 -10.36
C SER A 218 -15.42 -7.33 -9.55
N TRP A 219 -15.42 -8.53 -10.12
CA TRP A 219 -14.92 -9.73 -9.45
C TRP A 219 -14.40 -10.74 -10.48
N THR A 220 -13.61 -11.66 -9.99
CA THR A 220 -13.22 -12.85 -10.75
C THR A 220 -14.24 -13.95 -10.48
N ALA A 221 -14.91 -14.40 -11.53
CA ALA A 221 -15.88 -15.48 -11.46
C ALA A 221 -15.23 -16.82 -11.08
N ALA A 222 -15.94 -17.63 -10.31
CA ALA A 222 -15.53 -19.01 -10.07
C ALA A 222 -15.58 -19.83 -11.36
N LYS A 223 -14.83 -20.94 -11.38
CA LYS A 223 -14.86 -21.86 -12.55
C LYS A 223 -16.25 -22.49 -12.70
N SER A 224 -16.68 -22.66 -13.95
CA SER A 224 -17.94 -23.37 -14.30
C SER A 224 -19.22 -22.66 -13.86
N VAL A 225 -19.18 -21.38 -13.56
CA VAL A 225 -20.39 -20.57 -13.30
C VAL A 225 -20.86 -19.92 -14.61
N VAL A 226 -22.16 -19.64 -14.67
CA VAL A 226 -22.83 -19.04 -15.84
C VAL A 226 -23.55 -17.74 -15.51
N LYS A 227 -23.83 -17.49 -14.22
CA LYS A 227 -24.52 -16.29 -13.75
C LYS A 227 -24.05 -15.89 -12.34
N HIS A 228 -24.29 -14.63 -12.02
CA HIS A 228 -23.91 -13.97 -10.78
C HIS A 228 -25.11 -13.26 -10.18
N ARG A 229 -25.40 -13.46 -8.90
CA ARG A 229 -26.41 -12.70 -8.13
C ARG A 229 -25.70 -11.64 -7.31
N VAL A 230 -26.02 -10.38 -7.56
CA VAL A 230 -25.34 -9.25 -6.90
C VAL A 230 -26.20 -8.71 -5.77
N TYR A 231 -25.59 -8.50 -4.62
CA TYR A 231 -26.20 -7.88 -3.44
C TYR A 231 -25.36 -6.68 -3.02
N PHE A 232 -26.00 -5.55 -2.70
CA PHE A 232 -25.31 -4.31 -2.35
C PHE A 232 -26.16 -3.47 -1.39
N GLY A 233 -25.56 -2.95 -0.31
CA GLY A 233 -26.24 -2.14 0.69
C GLY A 233 -25.28 -1.51 1.70
N THR A 234 -25.81 -0.86 2.72
CA THR A 234 -25.07 -0.17 3.79
C THR A 234 -25.06 -0.93 5.12
N ASP A 235 -25.72 -2.08 5.17
CA ASP A 235 -25.79 -2.96 6.35
C ASP A 235 -25.22 -4.32 6.02
N SER A 236 -24.16 -4.71 6.73
CA SER A 236 -23.44 -5.99 6.51
C SER A 236 -24.33 -7.21 6.77
N ALA A 237 -25.13 -7.17 7.85
CA ALA A 237 -25.99 -8.28 8.20
C ALA A 237 -27.14 -8.46 7.20
N ALA A 238 -27.70 -7.35 6.70
CA ALA A 238 -28.70 -7.38 5.64
C ALA A 238 -28.14 -7.95 4.34
N VAL A 239 -26.91 -7.59 3.95
CA VAL A 239 -26.22 -8.14 2.76
C VAL A 239 -25.90 -9.62 2.95
N LEU A 240 -25.42 -10.02 4.13
CA LEU A 240 -25.11 -11.42 4.45
C LEU A 240 -26.35 -12.33 4.38
N ALA A 241 -27.48 -11.87 4.95
CA ALA A 241 -28.71 -12.65 5.03
C ALA A 241 -29.58 -12.54 3.75
N ALA A 242 -29.23 -11.68 2.80
CA ALA A 242 -30.07 -11.39 1.65
C ALA A 242 -30.29 -12.60 0.73
N THR A 243 -31.51 -12.68 0.23
CA THR A 243 -31.93 -13.61 -0.83
C THR A 243 -32.49 -12.79 -2.00
N PRO A 244 -32.78 -13.39 -3.17
CA PRO A 244 -33.41 -12.67 -4.27
C PRO A 244 -34.74 -11.99 -3.96
N SER A 245 -35.40 -12.35 -2.88
CA SER A 245 -36.64 -11.69 -2.42
C SER A 245 -36.39 -10.36 -1.68
N ASN A 246 -35.17 -10.09 -1.25
CA ASN A 246 -34.78 -8.86 -0.55
C ASN A 246 -34.45 -7.73 -1.55
N THR A 247 -35.43 -7.15 -2.23
CA THR A 247 -35.26 -6.21 -3.35
C THR A 247 -34.49 -4.92 -2.99
N ALA A 248 -34.44 -4.53 -1.72
CA ALA A 248 -33.65 -3.38 -1.28
C ALA A 248 -32.13 -3.65 -1.43
N VAL A 249 -31.68 -4.88 -1.20
CA VAL A 249 -30.28 -5.29 -1.21
C VAL A 249 -29.93 -6.07 -2.48
N TYR A 250 -30.82 -6.93 -2.97
CA TYR A 250 -30.63 -7.69 -4.21
C TYR A 250 -30.68 -6.78 -5.44
N LYS A 251 -29.65 -6.79 -6.25
CA LYS A 251 -29.50 -5.94 -7.45
C LYS A 251 -29.77 -6.66 -8.77
N GLY A 252 -29.98 -7.96 -8.72
CA GLY A 252 -30.32 -8.77 -9.90
C GLY A 252 -29.37 -9.92 -10.15
N GLU A 253 -29.70 -10.72 -11.19
CA GLU A 253 -28.89 -11.82 -11.70
C GLU A 253 -28.37 -11.45 -13.09
N GLN A 254 -27.11 -11.67 -13.38
CA GLN A 254 -26.45 -11.30 -14.63
C GLN A 254 -25.36 -12.31 -15.02
N SER A 255 -24.90 -12.26 -16.27
CA SER A 255 -23.79 -13.10 -16.75
C SER A 255 -22.43 -12.42 -16.75
N GLY A 256 -22.39 -11.08 -16.63
CA GLY A 256 -21.15 -10.31 -16.56
C GLY A 256 -20.60 -10.23 -15.15
N SER A 257 -19.28 -10.21 -15.00
CA SER A 257 -18.57 -10.12 -13.71
C SER A 257 -18.29 -8.67 -13.24
N SER A 258 -19.19 -7.75 -13.58
CA SER A 258 -19.14 -6.37 -13.10
C SER A 258 -20.53 -5.78 -12.93
N TYR A 259 -20.69 -4.88 -11.93
CA TYR A 259 -21.96 -4.20 -11.65
C TYR A 259 -21.72 -2.74 -11.31
N LYS A 260 -22.40 -1.81 -12.00
CA LYS A 260 -22.29 -0.39 -11.74
C LYS A 260 -23.23 0.02 -10.62
N VAL A 261 -22.70 0.65 -9.57
CA VAL A 261 -23.45 1.29 -8.48
C VAL A 261 -23.37 2.80 -8.61
N SER A 262 -24.46 3.48 -8.27
CA SER A 262 -24.57 4.95 -8.31
C SER A 262 -25.23 5.46 -7.02
N GLY A 263 -25.11 6.76 -6.76
CA GLY A 263 -25.66 7.38 -5.55
C GLY A 263 -24.86 7.01 -4.28
N THR A 264 -23.62 6.57 -4.44
CA THR A 264 -22.73 6.30 -3.30
C THR A 264 -22.19 7.62 -2.74
N THR A 265 -21.99 7.67 -1.42
CA THR A 265 -21.51 8.83 -0.68
C THR A 265 -20.09 8.59 -0.19
N PRO A 266 -19.16 9.53 -0.36
CA PRO A 266 -17.79 9.41 0.17
C PRO A 266 -17.78 9.11 1.67
N LEU A 267 -16.87 8.27 2.11
CA LEU A 267 -16.65 7.82 3.50
C LEU A 267 -17.77 6.95 4.10
N GLN A 268 -18.91 6.77 3.42
CA GLN A 268 -19.94 5.81 3.82
C GLN A 268 -19.45 4.39 3.57
N THR A 269 -19.58 3.49 4.54
CA THR A 269 -19.29 2.07 4.33
C THR A 269 -20.39 1.40 3.54
N TYR A 270 -20.02 0.71 2.49
CA TYR A 270 -20.89 -0.14 1.68
C TYR A 270 -20.44 -1.59 1.79
N TYR A 271 -21.39 -2.50 1.73
CA TYR A 271 -21.19 -3.95 1.75
C TYR A 271 -21.78 -4.56 0.49
N TRP A 272 -21.13 -5.58 -0.03
CA TRP A 272 -21.61 -6.26 -1.21
C TRP A 272 -21.20 -7.73 -1.22
N ARG A 273 -21.97 -8.55 -1.91
CA ARG A 273 -21.76 -9.98 -2.05
C ARG A 273 -22.15 -10.42 -3.45
N VAL A 274 -21.46 -11.39 -3.99
CA VAL A 274 -21.79 -12.04 -5.26
C VAL A 274 -21.97 -13.52 -5.02
N ASP A 275 -23.19 -14.02 -5.26
CA ASP A 275 -23.45 -15.46 -5.26
C ASP A 275 -23.29 -15.99 -6.68
N GLU A 276 -22.53 -17.06 -6.83
CA GLU A 276 -22.23 -17.70 -8.09
C GLU A 276 -23.26 -18.77 -8.41
N VAL A 277 -23.74 -18.84 -9.68
CA VAL A 277 -24.75 -19.80 -10.13
C VAL A 277 -24.14 -20.65 -11.24
N ASP A 278 -24.08 -21.96 -11.05
CA ASP A 278 -23.58 -22.90 -12.04
C ASP A 278 -24.62 -23.23 -13.14
N ALA A 279 -24.24 -24.01 -14.15
CA ALA A 279 -25.12 -24.40 -15.26
C ALA A 279 -26.32 -25.26 -14.84
N ASN A 280 -26.27 -25.85 -13.64
CA ASN A 280 -27.36 -26.66 -13.07
C ASN A 280 -28.31 -25.83 -12.19
N GLY A 281 -28.01 -24.52 -12.03
CA GLY A 281 -28.77 -23.63 -11.16
C GLY A 281 -28.37 -23.72 -9.67
N THR A 282 -27.30 -24.44 -9.32
CA THR A 282 -26.78 -24.49 -7.96
C THR A 282 -26.17 -23.14 -7.61
N VAL A 283 -26.53 -22.60 -6.43
CA VAL A 283 -26.07 -21.30 -5.95
C VAL A 283 -25.02 -21.50 -4.87
N SER A 284 -23.83 -20.91 -5.08
CA SER A 284 -22.77 -20.82 -4.09
C SER A 284 -22.72 -19.39 -3.54
N ALA A 285 -23.08 -19.22 -2.27
CA ALA A 285 -23.07 -17.89 -1.62
C ALA A 285 -21.63 -17.37 -1.52
N GLY A 286 -21.44 -16.11 -1.89
CA GLY A 286 -20.15 -15.43 -1.82
C GLY A 286 -19.81 -14.87 -0.45
N ASN A 287 -18.59 -14.36 -0.32
CA ASN A 287 -18.19 -13.58 0.84
C ASN A 287 -18.82 -12.18 0.78
N VAL A 288 -19.07 -11.61 1.96
CA VAL A 288 -19.44 -10.20 2.05
C VAL A 288 -18.16 -9.38 2.08
N TRP A 289 -18.01 -8.53 1.08
CA TRP A 289 -16.93 -7.54 0.98
C TRP A 289 -17.43 -6.16 1.37
N SER A 290 -16.53 -5.30 1.78
CA SER A 290 -16.83 -3.91 2.14
C SER A 290 -15.85 -2.94 1.51
N PHE A 291 -16.32 -1.70 1.28
CA PHE A 291 -15.48 -0.60 0.88
C PHE A 291 -16.07 0.73 1.33
N LYS A 292 -15.25 1.78 1.28
CA LYS A 292 -15.69 3.17 1.38
C LYS A 292 -15.27 3.93 0.13
N PRO A 293 -16.17 4.67 -0.53
CA PRO A 293 -15.76 5.61 -1.56
C PRO A 293 -14.81 6.65 -0.97
N GLY A 294 -13.70 6.89 -1.66
CA GLY A 294 -12.70 7.85 -1.25
C GLY A 294 -13.22 9.29 -1.30
N ARG A 295 -12.65 10.13 -0.47
CA ARG A 295 -12.82 11.58 -0.53
C ARG A 295 -11.45 12.21 -0.66
N VAL A 296 -11.28 13.15 -1.59
CA VAL A 296 -10.02 13.86 -1.76
C VAL A 296 -9.57 14.50 -0.44
N ALA A 297 -8.27 14.42 -0.18
CA ALA A 297 -7.65 14.91 1.06
C ALA A 297 -7.89 16.41 1.27
N PHE A 298 -7.81 17.18 0.19
CA PHE A 298 -8.07 18.61 0.10
C PHE A 298 -8.33 18.96 -1.37
N GLU A 299 -8.84 20.15 -1.65
CA GLU A 299 -9.01 20.65 -3.00
C GLU A 299 -7.64 20.75 -3.71
N GLY A 300 -7.52 20.13 -4.89
CA GLY A 300 -6.27 20.03 -5.64
C GLY A 300 -5.37 18.86 -5.23
N ALA A 301 -5.82 17.93 -4.36
CA ALA A 301 -5.14 16.67 -4.13
C ALA A 301 -5.33 15.74 -5.34
N GLU A 302 -4.22 15.30 -5.93
CA GLU A 302 -4.19 14.47 -7.14
C GLU A 302 -3.32 13.22 -6.94
N GLY A 303 -3.31 12.31 -7.91
CA GLY A 303 -2.52 11.09 -7.88
C GLY A 303 -3.07 9.99 -6.97
N TYR A 304 -2.25 9.01 -6.67
CA TYR A 304 -2.66 7.82 -5.91
C TYR A 304 -2.86 8.07 -4.42
N GLY A 305 -2.17 9.07 -3.84
CA GLY A 305 -2.39 9.51 -2.45
C GLY A 305 -3.54 10.50 -2.25
N ARG A 306 -4.28 10.89 -3.31
CA ARG A 306 -5.30 11.95 -3.27
C ARG A 306 -6.41 11.72 -2.25
N ASN A 307 -6.72 10.47 -1.94
CA ASN A 307 -7.81 10.09 -1.04
C ASN A 307 -7.34 9.81 0.40
N ALA A 308 -6.12 10.20 0.75
CA ALA A 308 -5.62 10.09 2.13
C ALA A 308 -6.61 10.71 3.11
N VAL A 309 -6.96 9.97 4.16
CA VAL A 309 -7.97 10.40 5.14
C VAL A 309 -7.41 11.51 6.05
N GLY A 310 -6.13 11.43 6.40
CA GLY A 310 -5.52 12.35 7.35
C GLY A 310 -6.19 12.28 8.73
N GLY A 311 -6.11 13.36 9.46
CA GLY A 311 -6.68 13.50 10.79
C GLY A 311 -8.18 13.78 10.86
N ARG A 312 -8.92 13.61 9.76
CA ARG A 312 -10.37 13.92 9.71
C ARG A 312 -11.16 13.18 10.79
N GLY A 313 -12.00 13.93 11.51
CA GLY A 313 -12.82 13.40 12.59
C GLY A 313 -12.04 13.06 13.87
N GLY A 314 -10.73 13.31 13.87
CA GLY A 314 -9.87 13.14 15.02
C GLY A 314 -9.69 14.42 15.82
N LYS A 315 -8.65 14.45 16.68
CA LYS A 315 -8.33 15.59 17.53
C LYS A 315 -7.58 16.68 16.78
N VAL A 316 -7.76 17.92 17.17
CA VAL A 316 -6.83 19.02 16.84
C VAL A 316 -5.73 19.08 17.90
N VAL A 317 -4.48 19.09 17.44
CA VAL A 317 -3.29 19.13 18.31
C VAL A 317 -2.43 20.30 17.89
N TYR A 318 -2.12 21.20 18.80
CA TYR A 318 -1.30 22.36 18.52
C TYR A 318 0.17 22.16 18.90
N VAL A 319 1.07 22.45 17.97
CA VAL A 319 2.48 22.68 18.26
C VAL A 319 2.62 24.10 18.79
N THR A 320 3.05 24.22 20.04
CA THR A 320 3.08 25.49 20.80
C THR A 320 4.49 26.01 21.06
N ASN A 321 5.53 25.22 20.76
CA ASN A 321 6.92 25.62 20.93
C ASN A 321 7.83 25.00 19.85
N LEU A 322 9.07 25.47 19.78
CA LEU A 322 10.06 25.04 18.79
C LEU A 322 11.06 24.01 19.35
N ASN A 323 10.77 23.41 20.49
CA ASN A 323 11.64 22.41 21.10
C ASN A 323 11.73 21.14 20.28
N ASP A 324 12.85 20.42 20.39
CA ASP A 324 13.03 19.12 19.74
C ASP A 324 12.03 18.08 20.26
N ASP A 325 11.76 18.08 21.58
CA ASP A 325 10.85 17.14 22.22
C ASP A 325 10.10 17.78 23.42
N GLY A 326 9.27 16.95 24.09
CA GLY A 326 8.48 17.36 25.26
C GLY A 326 7.14 17.98 24.89
N ALA A 327 6.41 18.40 25.93
CA ALA A 327 5.03 18.88 25.78
C ALA A 327 4.93 20.06 24.81
N GLY A 328 3.99 19.97 23.86
CA GLY A 328 3.74 20.97 22.83
C GLY A 328 4.76 21.01 21.69
N SER A 329 5.69 20.06 21.61
CA SER A 329 6.61 19.93 20.47
C SER A 329 5.99 19.22 19.29
N LEU A 330 6.55 19.42 18.08
CA LEU A 330 6.17 18.67 16.89
C LEU A 330 6.40 17.14 17.07
N ARG A 331 7.47 16.75 17.75
CA ARG A 331 7.77 15.34 18.02
C ARG A 331 6.67 14.68 18.84
N GLU A 332 6.23 15.29 19.92
CA GLU A 332 5.12 14.78 20.73
C GLU A 332 3.83 14.68 19.88
N ALA A 333 3.48 15.73 19.15
CA ALA A 333 2.30 15.76 18.30
C ALA A 333 2.31 14.64 17.25
N CYS A 334 3.49 14.29 16.70
CA CYS A 334 3.67 13.22 15.72
C CYS A 334 3.61 11.81 16.32
N THR A 335 4.19 11.60 17.51
CA THR A 335 4.47 10.24 18.02
C THR A 335 3.53 9.77 19.11
N ALA A 336 2.76 10.67 19.75
CA ALA A 336 1.80 10.30 20.79
C ALA A 336 0.73 9.34 20.24
N GLU A 337 0.42 8.28 20.99
CA GLU A 337 -0.60 7.27 20.64
C GLU A 337 -2.00 7.74 21.05
N ILE A 338 -2.53 8.75 20.38
CA ILE A 338 -3.81 9.40 20.71
C ILE A 338 -4.89 9.23 19.62
N GLY A 339 -4.60 8.43 18.58
CA GLY A 339 -5.48 8.20 17.44
C GLY A 339 -5.42 9.29 16.36
N PRO A 340 -6.41 9.34 15.45
CA PRO A 340 -6.45 10.30 14.36
C PRO A 340 -6.35 11.75 14.84
N ARG A 341 -5.56 12.60 14.13
CA ARG A 341 -5.34 14.00 14.54
C ARG A 341 -4.93 14.92 13.41
N THR A 342 -5.29 16.18 13.55
CA THR A 342 -4.75 17.28 12.75
C THR A 342 -3.77 18.07 13.60
N ILE A 343 -2.50 18.10 13.17
CA ILE A 343 -1.43 18.85 13.82
C ILE A 343 -1.38 20.25 13.21
N MET A 344 -1.61 21.25 14.02
CA MET A 344 -1.58 22.66 13.67
C MET A 344 -0.49 23.39 14.46
N PHE A 345 -0.15 24.61 14.06
CA PHE A 345 0.96 25.34 14.65
C PHE A 345 0.49 26.69 15.21
N LYS A 346 0.62 26.89 16.53
CA LYS A 346 0.47 28.20 17.19
C LYS A 346 1.76 29.02 17.14
N VAL A 347 2.86 28.44 16.65
CA VAL A 347 4.20 29.06 16.63
C VAL A 347 4.80 28.97 15.22
N SER A 348 5.59 29.97 14.84
CA SER A 348 6.48 29.92 13.68
C SER A 348 7.94 29.93 14.11
N GLY A 349 8.82 29.55 13.19
CA GLY A 349 10.25 29.61 13.42
C GLY A 349 10.97 28.32 13.04
N MET A 350 12.16 28.13 13.63
CA MET A 350 13.05 27.04 13.29
C MET A 350 13.07 25.98 14.39
N ILE A 351 12.64 24.76 14.08
CA ILE A 351 12.75 23.60 14.96
C ILE A 351 14.09 22.93 14.66
N GLN A 352 15.02 22.95 15.62
CA GLN A 352 16.29 22.25 15.51
C GLN A 352 16.16 20.86 16.11
N LEU A 353 16.02 19.85 15.27
CA LEU A 353 15.96 18.47 15.69
C LEU A 353 17.37 17.97 16.10
N LYS A 354 17.46 17.26 17.22
CA LYS A 354 18.68 16.59 17.73
C LYS A 354 18.81 15.16 17.19
N SER A 355 17.70 14.58 16.75
CA SER A 355 17.64 13.25 16.17
C SER A 355 16.51 13.19 15.15
N ARG A 356 16.57 12.19 14.25
CA ARG A 356 15.49 11.93 13.28
C ARG A 356 14.12 11.92 13.97
N LEU A 357 13.17 12.62 13.40
CA LEU A 357 11.76 12.55 13.79
C LEU A 357 11.03 11.61 12.81
N VAL A 358 10.38 10.57 13.32
CA VAL A 358 9.52 9.68 12.54
C VAL A 358 8.09 9.81 13.00
N CYS A 359 7.23 10.36 12.16
CA CYS A 359 5.78 10.37 12.36
C CYS A 359 5.24 9.01 11.89
N ASN A 360 5.00 8.11 12.82
CA ASN A 360 4.64 6.70 12.56
C ASN A 360 3.18 6.36 12.88
N GLN A 361 2.39 7.35 13.26
CA GLN A 361 0.98 7.16 13.59
C GLN A 361 0.12 7.27 12.34
N ASP A 362 -0.90 6.43 12.24
CA ASP A 362 -1.87 6.46 11.16
C ASP A 362 -2.87 7.62 11.31
N TYR A 363 -3.45 8.07 10.20
CA TYR A 363 -4.51 9.08 10.15
C TYR A 363 -4.06 10.43 10.75
N VAL A 364 -2.93 10.93 10.28
CA VAL A 364 -2.36 12.21 10.73
C VAL A 364 -2.39 13.23 9.59
N THR A 365 -2.93 14.42 9.87
CA THR A 365 -2.72 15.61 9.04
C THR A 365 -1.71 16.53 9.71
N ILE A 366 -0.67 16.96 8.96
CA ILE A 366 0.24 18.04 9.38
C ILE A 366 -0.05 19.24 8.50
N ALA A 367 -0.59 20.29 9.12
CA ALA A 367 -1.06 21.50 8.45
C ALA A 367 -0.07 22.65 8.66
N GLY A 368 1.08 22.63 7.97
CA GLY A 368 2.14 23.64 8.08
C GLY A 368 1.68 25.07 7.74
N GLN A 369 0.66 25.23 6.89
CA GLN A 369 0.07 26.50 6.53
C GLN A 369 -0.58 27.26 7.71
N THR A 370 -0.87 26.56 8.81
CA THR A 370 -1.49 27.19 10.01
C THR A 370 -0.49 27.96 10.85
N ALA A 371 0.81 27.73 10.66
CA ALA A 371 1.84 28.47 11.38
C ALA A 371 1.78 29.97 11.05
N PRO A 372 2.03 30.86 12.03
CA PRO A 372 2.14 32.29 11.75
C PRO A 372 3.42 32.65 10.98
N GLY A 373 3.63 33.94 10.71
CA GLY A 373 4.87 34.49 10.18
C GLY A 373 5.40 33.80 8.93
N LYS A 374 6.65 33.30 8.98
CA LYS A 374 7.28 32.57 7.88
C LYS A 374 7.04 31.05 7.89
N GLY A 375 6.17 30.55 8.76
CA GLY A 375 5.91 29.13 8.89
C GLY A 375 6.97 28.38 9.69
N ILE A 376 6.99 27.05 9.54
CA ILE A 376 7.93 26.17 10.24
C ILE A 376 9.07 25.75 9.31
N THR A 377 10.30 25.81 9.82
CA THR A 377 11.50 25.28 9.18
C THR A 377 12.15 24.26 10.11
N ILE A 378 12.40 23.06 9.61
CA ILE A 378 13.09 21.98 10.32
C ILE A 378 14.55 21.95 9.89
N LYS A 379 15.48 21.84 10.82
CA LYS A 379 16.91 21.71 10.54
C LYS A 379 17.61 20.66 11.39
N SER A 380 18.83 20.34 10.99
CA SER A 380 19.83 19.49 11.66
C SER A 380 19.54 18.00 11.67
N ALA A 381 18.31 17.55 11.65
CA ALA A 381 17.97 16.14 11.47
C ALA A 381 16.68 15.98 10.63
N PRO A 382 16.49 14.80 9.97
CA PRO A 382 15.39 14.60 9.04
C PRO A 382 14.03 14.36 9.71
N ILE A 383 12.97 14.51 8.91
CA ILE A 383 11.63 14.08 9.27
C ILE A 383 11.13 13.01 8.28
N GLY A 384 10.61 11.90 8.80
CA GLY A 384 10.03 10.80 8.01
C GLY A 384 8.58 10.55 8.39
N PHE A 385 7.82 10.04 7.43
CA PHE A 385 6.41 9.71 7.58
C PHE A 385 6.21 8.24 7.18
N THR A 386 5.82 7.40 8.12
CA THR A 386 5.66 5.95 7.93
C THR A 386 4.25 5.45 8.26
N GLY A 387 3.40 6.30 8.84
CA GLY A 387 2.00 6.00 9.09
C GLY A 387 1.19 5.89 7.79
N LYS A 388 0.01 5.30 7.89
CA LYS A 388 -0.97 5.23 6.80
C LYS A 388 -1.88 6.46 6.81
N ASP A 389 -2.43 6.77 5.65
CA ASP A 389 -3.40 7.85 5.50
C ASP A 389 -2.90 9.20 6.02
N MET A 390 -1.66 9.53 5.70
CA MET A 390 -1.08 10.79 6.14
C MET A 390 -1.28 11.90 5.11
N VAL A 391 -1.62 13.10 5.57
CA VAL A 391 -1.72 14.33 4.78
C VAL A 391 -0.71 15.33 5.33
N ILE A 392 0.34 15.64 4.56
CA ILE A 392 1.39 16.55 4.98
C ILE A 392 1.42 17.74 4.01
N ARG A 393 1.27 18.95 4.53
CA ARG A 393 1.21 20.15 3.69
C ARG A 393 2.06 21.29 4.23
N PHE A 394 2.70 22.01 3.32
CA PHE A 394 3.42 23.27 3.58
C PHE A 394 4.49 23.14 4.66
N MET A 395 5.30 22.10 4.58
CA MET A 395 6.44 21.89 5.48
C MET A 395 7.75 22.28 4.80
N ARG A 396 8.70 22.84 5.56
CA ARG A 396 10.04 23.18 5.07
C ARG A 396 11.10 22.43 5.87
N VAL A 397 12.04 21.80 5.14
CA VAL A 397 13.21 21.12 5.71
C VAL A 397 14.46 21.73 5.06
N ARG A 398 15.37 22.23 5.88
CA ARG A 398 16.69 22.74 5.47
C ARG A 398 17.73 22.23 6.46
N LEU A 399 18.29 21.04 6.16
CA LEU A 399 19.11 20.33 7.16
C LEU A 399 20.40 21.06 7.50
N GLY A 400 21.18 21.42 6.50
CA GLY A 400 22.49 22.01 6.65
C GLY A 400 23.62 21.01 6.81
N TYR A 401 24.84 21.48 6.68
CA TYR A 401 26.05 20.70 6.81
C TYR A 401 26.19 20.04 8.21
N GLY A 402 26.74 18.83 8.24
CA GLY A 402 26.88 18.03 9.46
C GLY A 402 25.73 17.08 9.76
N ALA A 403 24.61 17.18 9.03
CA ALA A 403 23.56 16.17 9.06
C ALA A 403 23.86 15.09 8.01
N THR A 404 23.85 13.82 8.38
CA THR A 404 24.27 12.70 7.54
C THR A 404 23.13 11.84 7.08
N TYR A 405 22.01 12.45 6.69
CA TYR A 405 20.75 11.73 6.41
C TYR A 405 19.99 12.36 5.26
N ASP A 406 19.06 11.57 4.69
CA ASP A 406 18.02 12.06 3.78
C ASP A 406 17.20 13.17 4.46
N GLY A 407 16.60 14.05 3.67
CA GLY A 407 15.86 15.18 4.24
C GLY A 407 14.48 14.82 4.77
N MET A 408 13.65 14.26 3.90
CA MET A 408 12.26 13.95 4.17
C MET A 408 11.88 12.63 3.48
N GLY A 409 10.89 11.90 3.99
CA GLY A 409 10.49 10.64 3.37
C GLY A 409 9.07 10.21 3.65
N LEU A 410 8.46 9.54 2.65
CA LEU A 410 7.23 8.75 2.74
C LEU A 410 7.59 7.27 2.56
N THR A 411 8.19 6.64 3.57
CA THR A 411 8.71 5.28 3.47
C THR A 411 7.84 4.28 4.23
N GLY A 412 7.29 3.28 3.51
CA GLY A 412 6.48 2.23 4.13
C GLY A 412 5.04 2.60 4.47
N GLY A 413 4.61 3.84 4.22
CA GLY A 413 3.22 4.29 4.40
C GLY A 413 2.30 3.78 3.28
N ASP A 414 1.00 3.93 3.49
CA ASP A 414 -0.03 3.63 2.50
C ASP A 414 -1.05 4.77 2.46
N HIS A 415 -1.53 5.16 1.25
CA HIS A 415 -2.47 6.25 1.04
C HIS A 415 -2.02 7.56 1.70
N SER A 416 -0.84 8.06 1.32
CA SER A 416 -0.29 9.29 1.91
C SER A 416 0.04 10.33 0.84
N ILE A 417 -0.11 11.61 1.19
CA ILE A 417 0.17 12.73 0.29
C ILE A 417 1.04 13.77 0.97
N LEU A 418 2.13 14.15 0.29
CA LEU A 418 2.97 15.29 0.63
C LEU A 418 2.79 16.38 -0.43
N ASP A 419 2.36 17.55 0.00
CA ASP A 419 1.96 18.66 -0.83
C ASP A 419 2.66 19.96 -0.43
N HIS A 420 3.18 20.71 -1.41
CA HIS A 420 3.80 22.02 -1.22
C HIS A 420 4.90 22.04 -0.13
N ALA A 421 5.78 21.06 -0.13
CA ALA A 421 6.95 21.09 0.76
C ALA A 421 8.15 21.78 0.07
N SER A 422 9.11 22.24 0.88
CA SER A 422 10.42 22.71 0.42
C SER A 422 11.51 21.93 1.14
N ILE A 423 12.38 21.25 0.39
CA ILE A 423 13.42 20.37 0.94
C ILE A 423 14.77 20.77 0.33
N SER A 424 15.75 21.13 1.17
CA SER A 424 17.08 21.56 0.70
C SER A 424 18.18 21.33 1.73
N TRP A 425 19.43 21.43 1.26
CA TRP A 425 20.67 21.33 2.03
C TRP A 425 20.82 20.00 2.78
N THR A 426 20.38 18.93 2.14
CA THR A 426 20.56 17.56 2.62
C THR A 426 21.92 17.01 2.20
N ILE A 427 22.39 15.96 2.85
CA ILE A 427 23.73 15.39 2.59
C ILE A 427 23.64 14.02 1.86
N ASP A 428 22.56 13.66 1.34
CA ASP A 428 22.25 12.56 0.41
C ASP A 428 20.88 12.91 -0.18
N GLU A 429 19.98 11.96 -0.38
CA GLU A 429 18.67 12.26 -0.96
C GLU A 429 17.88 13.27 -0.12
N ALA A 430 17.40 14.31 -0.79
CA ALA A 430 16.47 15.23 -0.13
C ALA A 430 15.14 14.54 0.18
N PHE A 431 14.70 13.61 -0.68
CA PHE A 431 13.46 12.88 -0.50
C PHE A 431 13.59 11.39 -0.83
N SER A 432 12.93 10.54 -0.02
CA SER A 432 12.86 9.09 -0.23
C SER A 432 11.43 8.56 -0.06
N SER A 433 10.99 7.60 -0.93
CA SER A 433 9.66 6.97 -0.82
C SER A 433 9.66 5.45 -1.03
N ARG A 434 10.78 4.79 -0.77
CA ARG A 434 10.89 3.33 -0.95
C ARG A 434 9.91 2.58 -0.06
N GLY A 435 9.25 1.55 -0.61
CA GLY A 435 8.35 0.66 0.12
C GLY A 435 6.96 1.22 0.45
N GLY A 436 6.68 2.48 0.12
CA GLY A 436 5.35 3.05 0.30
C GLY A 436 4.35 2.57 -0.77
N LYS A 437 3.05 2.75 -0.49
CA LYS A 437 1.96 2.40 -1.41
C LYS A 437 0.99 3.56 -1.56
N ASN A 438 0.39 3.68 -2.75
CA ASN A 438 -0.64 4.70 -3.03
C ASN A 438 -0.21 6.10 -2.55
N LEU A 439 0.98 6.53 -2.99
CA LEU A 439 1.59 7.78 -2.55
C LEU A 439 1.41 8.91 -3.57
N THR A 440 1.38 10.13 -3.08
CA THR A 440 1.58 11.32 -3.91
C THR A 440 2.61 12.27 -3.30
N LEU A 441 3.54 12.71 -4.12
CA LEU A 441 4.39 13.88 -3.89
C LEU A 441 4.05 14.91 -4.96
N GLN A 442 3.44 16.01 -4.56
CA GLN A 442 3.05 17.07 -5.50
C GLN A 442 3.53 18.44 -5.07
N ARG A 443 3.79 19.33 -6.05
CA ARG A 443 4.09 20.76 -5.87
C ARG A 443 5.20 21.02 -4.84
N THR A 444 6.15 20.10 -4.75
CA THR A 444 7.27 20.16 -3.81
C THR A 444 8.53 20.68 -4.50
N LEU A 445 9.21 21.62 -3.83
CA LEU A 445 10.53 22.11 -4.23
C LEU A 445 11.62 21.27 -3.57
N ILE A 446 12.43 20.60 -4.36
CA ILE A 446 13.61 19.85 -3.93
C ILE A 446 14.83 20.53 -4.52
N SER A 447 15.68 21.13 -3.68
CA SER A 447 16.77 21.93 -4.21
C SER A 447 18.05 21.85 -3.39
N GLU A 448 19.18 22.05 -4.08
CA GLU A 448 20.45 22.34 -3.45
C GLU A 448 20.88 21.31 -2.38
N ALA A 449 20.73 20.02 -2.69
CA ALA A 449 21.36 18.99 -1.89
C ALA A 449 22.88 19.22 -1.87
N LEU A 450 23.51 19.22 -0.68
CA LEU A 450 24.91 19.55 -0.49
C LEU A 450 25.81 18.46 -1.11
N ASN A 451 26.65 18.85 -2.05
CA ASN A 451 27.33 17.87 -2.89
C ASN A 451 28.57 17.27 -2.24
N ILE A 452 29.59 18.06 -1.91
CA ILE A 452 30.80 17.57 -1.20
C ILE A 452 30.68 17.93 0.27
N ALA A 453 29.91 17.13 1.02
CA ALA A 453 29.47 17.46 2.37
C ALA A 453 29.90 16.42 3.42
N ASP A 454 30.93 15.63 3.17
CA ASP A 454 31.56 14.69 4.11
C ASP A 454 30.58 13.65 4.71
N HIS A 455 29.83 12.98 3.85
CA HIS A 455 28.92 11.92 4.27
C HIS A 455 29.66 10.73 4.90
N GLN A 456 29.19 10.25 6.05
CA GLN A 456 29.87 9.22 6.88
C GLN A 456 30.18 7.89 6.16
N ASN A 457 29.41 7.53 5.13
CA ASN A 457 29.54 6.26 4.40
C ASN A 457 30.43 6.35 3.15
N TYR A 458 30.96 7.52 2.83
CA TYR A 458 31.73 7.75 1.62
C TYR A 458 33.09 8.38 1.96
N ALA A 459 34.08 8.18 1.07
CA ALA A 459 35.37 8.82 1.21
C ALA A 459 35.27 10.35 1.16
N ALA A 460 36.07 11.04 1.92
CA ALA A 460 36.12 12.51 1.92
C ALA A 460 36.31 13.06 0.49
N GLY A 461 35.56 14.10 0.15
CA GLY A 461 35.53 14.70 -1.18
C GLY A 461 34.64 13.99 -2.21
N THR A 462 33.92 12.92 -1.84
CA THR A 462 32.95 12.27 -2.73
C THR A 462 31.69 13.16 -2.86
N GLY A 463 31.30 13.47 -4.11
CA GLY A 463 30.07 14.21 -4.38
C GLY A 463 28.84 13.32 -4.33
N HIS A 464 27.81 13.75 -3.60
CA HIS A 464 26.52 13.05 -3.47
C HIS A 464 25.35 13.97 -3.11
N GLY A 465 25.34 15.16 -3.71
CA GLY A 465 24.20 16.09 -3.63
C GLY A 465 23.01 15.58 -4.44
N TYR A 466 22.24 14.65 -3.88
CA TYR A 466 21.18 13.93 -4.60
C TYR A 466 19.77 14.45 -4.26
N ALA A 467 18.92 14.58 -5.30
CA ALA A 467 17.57 15.07 -5.13
C ALA A 467 16.66 14.03 -4.46
N ALA A 468 16.46 12.88 -5.08
CA ALA A 468 15.48 11.92 -4.55
C ALA A 468 15.71 10.49 -5.02
N THR A 469 15.44 9.53 -4.14
CA THR A 469 15.21 8.14 -4.52
C THR A 469 13.74 7.79 -4.29
N ILE A 470 13.03 7.53 -5.39
CA ILE A 470 11.59 7.27 -5.38
C ILE A 470 11.27 5.83 -5.69
N GLY A 471 10.34 5.28 -4.95
CA GLY A 471 9.77 3.95 -5.11
C GLY A 471 8.31 3.99 -4.69
N GLY A 472 7.67 2.85 -4.70
CA GLY A 472 6.31 2.70 -4.25
C GLY A 472 5.45 1.89 -5.22
N ASP A 473 4.25 1.54 -4.76
CA ASP A 473 3.28 0.75 -5.54
C ASP A 473 1.84 1.19 -5.26
N ILE A 474 1.29 2.19 -5.90
CA ILE A 474 1.81 3.07 -6.94
C ILE A 474 2.24 4.39 -6.31
N GLY A 475 3.35 5.00 -6.80
CA GLY A 475 3.76 6.34 -6.38
C GLY A 475 3.52 7.36 -7.48
N SER A 476 2.81 8.47 -7.19
CA SER A 476 2.63 9.63 -8.07
C SER A 476 3.57 10.76 -7.68
N PHE A 477 4.35 11.25 -8.64
CA PHE A 477 5.35 12.31 -8.46
C PHE A 477 5.12 13.35 -9.54
N HIS A 478 4.47 14.47 -9.19
CA HIS A 478 4.05 15.43 -10.21
C HIS A 478 4.09 16.90 -9.76
N HIS A 479 4.24 17.77 -10.73
CA HIS A 479 4.30 19.23 -10.53
C HIS A 479 5.35 19.65 -9.50
N ASN A 480 6.44 18.88 -9.36
CA ASN A 480 7.55 19.20 -8.48
C ASN A 480 8.65 19.97 -9.25
N LEU A 481 9.43 20.76 -8.52
CA LEU A 481 10.65 21.38 -9.02
C LEU A 481 11.86 20.75 -8.34
N LEU A 482 12.77 20.15 -9.15
CA LEU A 482 14.06 19.66 -8.70
C LEU A 482 15.13 20.57 -9.29
N ALA A 483 15.80 21.39 -8.48
CA ALA A 483 16.72 22.38 -8.99
C ALA A 483 18.07 22.38 -8.24
N HIS A 484 19.15 22.51 -8.97
CA HIS A 484 20.49 22.63 -8.41
C HIS A 484 20.93 21.41 -7.55
N ASN A 485 20.55 20.20 -7.95
CA ASN A 485 21.01 18.96 -7.34
C ASN A 485 22.00 18.24 -8.27
N ALA A 486 23.09 17.74 -7.75
CA ALA A 486 24.13 17.13 -8.57
C ALA A 486 23.63 15.87 -9.33
N GLY A 487 22.71 15.10 -8.73
CA GLY A 487 22.17 13.91 -9.36
C GLY A 487 20.87 13.40 -8.76
N ARG A 488 20.45 12.20 -9.22
CA ARG A 488 19.19 11.53 -8.82
C ARG A 488 17.94 12.45 -8.96
N ASN A 489 17.78 13.06 -10.10
CA ASN A 489 16.67 13.94 -10.42
C ASN A 489 15.58 13.24 -11.28
N TRP A 490 15.05 12.20 -10.97
CA TRP A 490 14.82 11.25 -9.89
C TRP A 490 15.78 10.02 -9.95
N SER A 491 15.94 9.23 -8.87
CA SER A 491 16.45 7.87 -8.92
C SER A 491 15.31 6.89 -8.68
N LEU A 492 15.08 5.98 -9.64
CA LEU A 492 13.97 5.03 -9.61
C LEU A 492 14.36 3.81 -8.78
N GLY A 493 13.78 3.68 -7.59
CA GLY A 493 14.09 2.64 -6.62
C GLY A 493 13.02 1.56 -6.56
N GLY A 494 12.71 0.88 -7.66
CA GLY A 494 11.70 -0.19 -7.70
C GLY A 494 12.11 -1.42 -6.86
N GLY A 495 13.33 -1.89 -7.04
CA GLY A 495 13.83 -3.09 -6.36
C GLY A 495 13.12 -4.38 -6.77
N LEU A 496 13.18 -5.38 -5.91
CA LEU A 496 12.49 -6.66 -6.07
C LEU A 496 11.47 -6.86 -4.95
N ASP A 497 10.36 -7.52 -5.26
CA ASP A 497 9.43 -8.00 -4.27
C ASP A 497 9.95 -9.25 -3.52
N GLY A 498 9.19 -9.75 -2.52
CA GLY A 498 9.57 -10.93 -1.74
C GLY A 498 9.70 -12.23 -2.54
N ASN A 499 9.21 -12.28 -3.78
CA ASN A 499 9.27 -13.43 -4.70
C ASN A 499 10.34 -13.25 -5.79
N GLY A 500 11.08 -12.13 -5.77
CA GLY A 500 12.12 -11.80 -6.71
C GLY A 500 11.63 -11.26 -8.06
N TYR A 501 10.40 -10.74 -8.11
CA TYR A 501 9.91 -9.99 -9.26
C TYR A 501 10.30 -8.51 -9.15
N TYR A 502 10.57 -7.87 -10.28
CA TYR A 502 10.74 -6.42 -10.30
C TYR A 502 9.51 -5.73 -9.74
N ALA A 503 9.73 -4.78 -8.86
CA ALA A 503 8.72 -4.03 -8.15
C ALA A 503 8.73 -2.55 -8.50
N GLY A 504 7.76 -1.81 -7.96
CA GLY A 504 7.59 -0.38 -8.13
C GLY A 504 6.80 -0.03 -9.38
N ARG A 505 5.68 0.67 -9.18
CA ARG A 505 4.89 1.31 -10.22
C ARG A 505 4.91 2.81 -9.97
N LEU A 506 5.46 3.57 -10.93
CA LEU A 506 5.76 4.98 -10.73
C LEU A 506 5.07 5.84 -11.80
N ASP A 507 4.33 6.84 -11.36
CA ASP A 507 3.66 7.83 -12.20
C ASP A 507 4.39 9.17 -12.04
N ILE A 508 5.24 9.51 -13.02
CA ILE A 508 6.16 10.65 -12.98
C ILE A 508 5.79 11.61 -14.10
N PHE A 509 5.06 12.66 -13.79
CA PHE A 509 4.57 13.56 -14.82
C PHE A 509 4.62 15.04 -14.41
N ASN A 510 4.76 15.89 -15.38
CA ASN A 510 4.70 17.36 -15.23
C ASN A 510 5.66 17.95 -14.19
N ASN A 511 6.82 17.30 -13.95
CA ASN A 511 7.87 17.85 -13.11
C ASN A 511 8.80 18.77 -13.91
N VAL A 512 9.47 19.68 -13.21
CA VAL A 512 10.53 20.53 -13.76
C VAL A 512 11.85 20.13 -13.10
N VAL A 513 12.88 19.90 -13.92
CA VAL A 513 14.24 19.61 -13.45
C VAL A 513 15.20 20.65 -14.03
N TYR A 514 16.03 21.26 -13.18
CA TYR A 514 16.96 22.30 -13.58
C TYR A 514 18.35 22.11 -13.00
N ASN A 515 19.41 22.31 -13.83
CA ASN A 515 20.81 22.41 -13.45
C ASN A 515 21.33 21.21 -12.65
N TRP A 516 21.24 20.01 -13.21
CA TRP A 516 21.90 18.80 -12.70
C TRP A 516 23.38 18.72 -13.17
N VAL A 517 24.18 17.81 -12.61
CA VAL A 517 25.56 17.57 -13.05
C VAL A 517 25.62 16.37 -13.99
N SER A 518 25.78 15.17 -13.48
CA SER A 518 26.04 13.94 -14.25
C SER A 518 24.92 12.90 -14.21
N ARG A 519 23.92 13.07 -13.34
CA ARG A 519 22.80 12.16 -13.22
C ARG A 519 21.49 12.92 -13.32
N VAL A 520 20.71 12.51 -14.29
CA VAL A 520 19.34 12.99 -14.55
C VAL A 520 18.34 12.02 -13.88
N THR A 521 17.21 11.71 -14.45
CA THR A 521 16.40 10.58 -13.96
C THR A 521 17.06 9.28 -14.38
N ASP A 522 17.30 8.41 -13.41
CA ASP A 522 17.98 7.11 -13.62
C ASP A 522 17.38 6.02 -12.70
N GLY A 523 17.86 4.78 -12.84
CA GLY A 523 17.39 3.63 -12.07
C GLY A 523 16.34 2.80 -12.80
N GLY A 524 15.69 1.87 -12.09
CA GLY A 524 14.72 0.93 -12.65
C GLY A 524 13.55 0.64 -11.72
N ALA A 525 12.38 0.44 -12.32
CA ALA A 525 11.18 -0.02 -11.65
C ALA A 525 10.34 -0.90 -12.61
N HIS A 526 9.39 -1.65 -12.08
CA HIS A 526 8.59 -2.58 -12.88
C HIS A 526 7.80 -1.86 -13.99
N GLU A 527 7.02 -0.83 -13.65
CA GLU A 527 6.22 -0.06 -14.60
C GLU A 527 6.31 1.43 -14.30
N VAL A 528 6.67 2.22 -15.30
CA VAL A 528 6.86 3.67 -15.14
C VAL A 528 6.10 4.42 -16.22
N ASN A 529 5.18 5.31 -15.83
CA ASN A 529 4.71 6.39 -16.69
C ASN A 529 5.63 7.59 -16.51
N PHE A 530 6.22 8.10 -17.59
CA PHE A 530 7.11 9.25 -17.58
C PHE A 530 6.64 10.26 -18.65
N VAL A 531 5.81 11.23 -18.22
CA VAL A 531 5.00 12.01 -19.15
C VAL A 531 5.08 13.51 -18.91
N GLY A 532 5.32 14.28 -19.94
CA GLY A 532 5.18 15.73 -19.92
C GLY A 532 6.11 16.45 -18.93
N ASN A 533 7.26 15.86 -18.59
CA ASN A 533 8.26 16.49 -17.73
C ASN A 533 9.11 17.48 -18.51
N TYR A 534 9.58 18.54 -17.86
CA TYR A 534 10.41 19.58 -18.44
C TYR A 534 11.79 19.61 -17.80
N TYR A 535 12.82 19.29 -18.58
CA TYR A 535 14.21 19.28 -18.18
C TYR A 535 14.95 20.46 -18.81
N LYS A 536 15.60 21.28 -17.97
CA LYS A 536 16.35 22.46 -18.40
C LYS A 536 17.80 22.36 -17.95
N GLU A 537 18.71 22.27 -18.89
CA GLU A 537 20.13 22.26 -18.60
C GLU A 537 20.57 23.60 -18.00
N GLY A 538 21.49 23.54 -17.05
CA GLY A 538 22.11 24.71 -16.43
C GLY A 538 23.63 24.71 -16.55
N ALA A 539 24.27 25.65 -15.86
CA ALA A 539 25.73 25.82 -15.92
C ALA A 539 26.55 24.68 -15.31
N ALA A 540 25.97 23.85 -14.45
CA ALA A 540 26.61 22.68 -13.87
C ALA A 540 26.40 21.41 -14.71
N THR A 541 25.49 21.41 -15.68
CA THR A 541 25.12 20.21 -16.44
C THR A 541 26.29 19.70 -17.28
N THR A 542 26.67 18.45 -17.06
CA THR A 542 27.70 17.73 -17.83
C THR A 542 27.13 16.53 -18.59
N LEU A 543 26.00 15.99 -18.18
CA LEU A 543 25.25 14.97 -18.91
C LEU A 543 24.18 15.63 -19.76
N HIS A 544 24.40 15.69 -21.06
CA HIS A 544 23.53 16.31 -22.05
C HIS A 544 22.72 15.26 -22.81
N GLY A 545 21.60 15.67 -23.38
CA GLY A 545 20.84 14.86 -24.33
C GLY A 545 19.81 13.90 -23.74
N TYR A 546 19.69 13.80 -22.40
CA TYR A 546 18.79 12.88 -21.74
C TYR A 546 17.91 13.53 -20.69
N THR A 547 16.68 13.03 -20.59
CA THR A 547 15.74 13.28 -19.46
C THR A 547 15.59 12.01 -18.61
N LEU A 548 15.73 10.82 -19.23
CA LEU A 548 15.62 9.52 -18.59
C LEU A 548 16.71 8.55 -19.09
N ARG A 549 17.48 8.00 -18.16
CA ARG A 549 18.41 6.90 -18.39
C ARG A 549 17.99 5.69 -17.54
N ALA A 550 17.12 4.85 -18.10
CA ALA A 550 16.67 3.64 -17.43
C ALA A 550 17.84 2.68 -17.19
N GLN A 551 17.93 2.08 -16.01
CA GLN A 551 18.95 1.10 -15.64
C GLN A 551 18.29 -0.23 -15.33
N PHE A 552 18.57 -1.25 -16.13
CA PHE A 552 18.03 -2.59 -15.95
C PHE A 552 19.07 -3.47 -15.27
N GLU A 553 18.70 -3.99 -14.12
CA GLU A 553 19.63 -4.77 -13.30
C GLU A 553 19.64 -6.27 -13.64
N GLY A 554 18.63 -6.77 -14.35
CA GLY A 554 18.54 -8.12 -14.90
C GLY A 554 18.63 -9.30 -13.91
N THR A 555 18.47 -9.04 -12.62
CA THR A 555 18.52 -10.04 -11.56
C THR A 555 17.15 -10.52 -11.11
N GLY A 556 16.09 -9.79 -11.48
CA GLY A 556 14.73 -10.06 -11.13
C GLY A 556 13.96 -10.87 -12.17
N LYS A 557 12.78 -11.33 -11.78
CA LYS A 557 11.78 -11.94 -12.65
C LYS A 557 10.84 -10.88 -13.19
N GLY A 558 10.20 -11.13 -14.34
CA GLY A 558 9.30 -10.19 -14.99
C GLY A 558 10.06 -9.13 -15.78
N SER A 559 9.45 -7.97 -15.97
CA SER A 559 9.96 -6.89 -16.82
C SER A 559 10.12 -5.57 -16.07
N GLN A 560 10.93 -4.68 -16.64
CA GLN A 560 11.01 -3.27 -16.29
C GLN A 560 10.69 -2.48 -17.55
N ALA A 561 9.63 -1.68 -17.55
CA ALA A 561 9.16 -1.03 -18.75
C ALA A 561 8.64 0.41 -18.48
N TYR A 562 8.72 1.24 -19.52
CA TYR A 562 8.45 2.67 -19.43
C TYR A 562 7.48 3.12 -20.51
N TYR A 563 6.43 3.84 -20.14
CA TYR A 563 5.68 4.69 -21.03
C TYR A 563 6.29 6.10 -20.98
N TYR A 564 7.02 6.47 -22.03
CA TYR A 564 7.71 7.75 -22.13
C TYR A 564 7.03 8.61 -23.18
N HIS A 565 6.48 9.77 -22.79
CA HIS A 565 5.67 10.60 -23.69
C HIS A 565 5.77 12.10 -23.41
N ASN A 566 5.87 12.93 -24.48
CA ASN A 566 5.80 14.39 -24.43
C ASN A 566 6.81 15.10 -23.49
N ASN A 567 7.98 14.52 -23.22
CA ASN A 567 8.99 15.14 -22.38
C ASN A 567 9.85 16.14 -23.15
N ILE A 568 10.21 17.25 -22.50
CA ILE A 568 11.02 18.33 -23.09
C ILE A 568 12.41 18.33 -22.45
N LEU A 569 13.43 18.56 -23.29
CA LEU A 569 14.80 18.87 -22.89
C LEU A 569 15.23 20.20 -23.53
N GLU A 570 15.42 21.21 -22.71
CA GLU A 570 15.95 22.52 -23.07
C GLU A 570 17.44 22.57 -22.74
N ALA A 571 18.28 22.77 -23.75
CA ALA A 571 19.73 22.98 -23.58
C ALA A 571 20.01 24.35 -22.93
N ALA A 572 21.19 24.48 -22.31
CA ALA A 572 21.67 25.76 -21.82
C ALA A 572 21.64 26.78 -22.94
N GLY A 573 20.97 27.94 -22.73
CA GLY A 573 20.76 28.95 -23.76
C GLY A 573 19.40 28.91 -24.46
N GLY A 574 18.48 28.03 -24.04
CA GLY A 574 17.06 28.08 -24.40
C GLY A 574 16.68 27.34 -25.70
N LYS A 575 17.59 26.61 -26.33
CA LYS A 575 17.31 25.76 -27.49
C LYS A 575 16.77 24.40 -27.04
N PHE A 576 15.69 23.93 -27.63
CA PHE A 576 15.19 22.59 -27.36
C PHE A 576 16.05 21.54 -28.04
N THR A 577 16.61 20.61 -27.25
CA THR A 577 17.19 19.36 -27.73
C THR A 577 16.08 18.38 -28.03
N CYS A 578 15.08 18.28 -27.14
CA CYS A 578 13.83 17.55 -27.36
C CYS A 578 12.65 18.50 -27.09
N ASP A 579 11.72 18.62 -28.01
CA ASP A 579 10.61 19.58 -27.94
C ASP A 579 9.28 18.96 -27.49
N GLY A 580 9.30 17.67 -27.13
CA GLY A 580 8.14 16.91 -26.70
C GLY A 580 7.33 16.25 -27.82
N THR A 581 7.72 16.39 -29.09
CA THR A 581 6.99 15.79 -30.22
C THR A 581 7.53 14.42 -30.64
N ASN A 582 8.75 14.07 -30.23
CA ASN A 582 9.42 12.81 -30.55
C ASN A 582 9.77 12.06 -29.27
N ASP A 583 9.03 11.02 -28.97
CA ASP A 583 9.20 10.19 -27.76
C ASP A 583 10.48 9.32 -27.77
N ASN A 584 11.24 9.28 -28.88
CA ASN A 584 12.56 8.67 -28.91
C ASN A 584 13.68 9.64 -28.49
N CYS A 585 13.40 10.92 -28.34
CA CYS A 585 14.34 11.94 -27.94
C CYS A 585 14.44 12.03 -26.42
N GLY A 586 15.64 12.05 -25.87
CA GLY A 586 15.87 12.26 -24.44
C GLY A 586 15.74 11.01 -23.57
N ARG A 587 15.60 9.83 -24.14
CA ARG A 587 15.55 8.56 -23.42
C ARG A 587 16.62 7.58 -23.87
N GLU A 588 17.17 6.85 -22.94
CA GLU A 588 17.99 5.67 -23.20
C GLU A 588 17.84 4.63 -22.10
N TYR A 589 18.38 3.44 -22.32
CA TYR A 589 18.55 2.44 -21.26
C TYR A 589 19.97 1.86 -21.25
N SER A 590 20.36 1.35 -20.11
CA SER A 590 21.59 0.59 -19.93
C SER A 590 21.31 -0.74 -19.25
N LEU A 591 22.14 -1.74 -19.57
CA LEU A 591 22.10 -3.08 -18.98
C LEU A 591 23.35 -3.27 -18.13
N SER A 592 23.19 -3.81 -16.94
CA SER A 592 24.32 -4.21 -16.11
C SER A 592 24.73 -5.66 -16.40
N GLY A 593 26.03 -5.95 -16.36
CA GLY A 593 26.55 -7.32 -16.37
C GLY A 593 26.44 -8.09 -17.69
N GLY A 594 26.32 -7.41 -18.84
CA GLY A 594 26.33 -8.08 -20.16
C GLY A 594 25.02 -8.82 -20.47
N GLN A 595 23.93 -8.45 -19.87
CA GLN A 595 22.62 -9.06 -20.04
C GLN A 595 21.97 -8.67 -21.37
N VAL A 596 21.05 -9.49 -21.83
CA VAL A 596 20.22 -9.23 -23.01
C VAL A 596 18.79 -9.06 -22.56
N LEU A 597 18.15 -7.99 -23.02
CA LEU A 597 16.72 -7.80 -22.79
C LEU A 597 15.91 -8.82 -23.61
N ASP A 598 15.00 -9.50 -22.96
CA ASP A 598 14.00 -10.40 -23.57
C ASP A 598 12.58 -9.79 -23.58
N TRP A 599 12.47 -8.50 -23.25
CA TRP A 599 11.21 -7.74 -23.31
C TRP A 599 11.43 -6.37 -23.97
N GLU A 600 10.33 -5.76 -24.44
CA GLU A 600 10.31 -4.38 -24.96
C GLU A 600 10.27 -3.39 -23.79
N PRO A 601 11.28 -2.53 -23.61
CA PRO A 601 11.32 -1.61 -22.48
C PRO A 601 10.43 -0.37 -22.67
N TRP A 602 10.01 -0.04 -23.90
CA TRP A 602 9.26 1.16 -24.21
C TRP A 602 7.82 0.83 -24.59
N ASN A 603 6.89 1.09 -23.67
CA ASN A 603 5.47 0.84 -23.91
C ASN A 603 4.84 1.98 -24.73
N SER A 604 3.87 1.64 -25.59
CA SER A 604 3.15 2.61 -26.43
C SER A 604 1.95 3.28 -25.75
N LYS A 605 1.56 2.81 -24.56
CA LYS A 605 0.41 3.29 -23.78
C LYS A 605 0.79 3.39 -22.31
N PRO A 606 0.14 4.27 -21.53
CA PRO A 606 0.34 4.28 -20.08
C PRO A 606 -0.08 2.95 -19.47
N PHE A 607 0.63 2.51 -18.43
CA PHE A 607 0.35 1.27 -17.71
C PHE A 607 -0.91 1.41 -16.84
N PHE A 608 -1.12 2.59 -16.28
CA PHE A 608 -2.23 2.89 -15.37
C PHE A 608 -2.64 4.37 -15.47
N ALA A 609 -3.82 4.69 -14.96
CA ALA A 609 -4.34 6.06 -14.94
C ALA A 609 -3.60 6.92 -13.89
N SER A 610 -3.34 8.19 -14.20
CA SER A 610 -2.63 9.10 -13.28
C SER A 610 -3.52 9.67 -12.16
N TYR A 611 -4.84 9.64 -12.32
CA TYR A 611 -5.79 10.31 -11.42
C TYR A 611 -5.45 11.78 -11.14
N ALA A 612 -5.01 12.46 -12.16
CA ALA A 612 -4.60 13.85 -12.15
C ALA A 612 -4.75 14.46 -13.54
N THR A 613 -4.72 15.78 -13.61
CA THR A 613 -4.68 16.50 -14.88
C THR A 613 -3.27 16.53 -15.44
N VAL A 614 -2.97 15.67 -16.42
CA VAL A 614 -1.68 15.67 -17.11
C VAL A 614 -1.66 16.82 -18.15
N GLN A 615 -0.76 17.75 -17.95
CA GLN A 615 -0.57 18.92 -18.80
C GLN A 615 0.50 18.68 -19.88
N SER A 616 0.58 19.54 -20.90
CA SER A 616 1.78 19.59 -21.72
C SER A 616 2.98 20.06 -20.91
N ALA A 617 4.19 19.58 -21.22
CA ALA A 617 5.40 19.94 -20.48
C ALA A 617 5.63 21.48 -20.40
N LYS A 618 5.27 22.23 -21.46
CA LYS A 618 5.35 23.71 -21.46
C LYS A 618 4.34 24.37 -20.54
N ALA A 619 3.14 23.83 -20.41
CA ALA A 619 2.15 24.32 -19.45
C ALA A 619 2.57 23.99 -18.03
N ALA A 620 2.99 22.75 -17.79
CA ALA A 620 3.51 22.30 -16.50
C ALA A 620 4.71 23.13 -16.01
N TYR A 621 5.65 23.50 -16.91
CA TYR A 621 6.76 24.38 -16.56
C TYR A 621 6.30 25.70 -15.95
N LYS A 622 5.26 26.33 -16.54
CA LYS A 622 4.71 27.59 -16.02
C LYS A 622 3.95 27.39 -14.71
N ASP A 623 3.14 26.32 -14.64
CA ASP A 623 2.36 25.98 -13.46
C ASP A 623 3.28 25.72 -12.26
N VAL A 624 4.26 24.83 -12.41
CA VAL A 624 5.23 24.51 -11.37
C VAL A 624 5.95 25.75 -10.84
N LEU A 625 6.50 26.59 -11.72
CA LEU A 625 7.21 27.80 -11.28
C LEU A 625 6.30 28.83 -10.62
N SER A 626 4.99 28.79 -10.85
CA SER A 626 4.03 29.66 -10.19
C SER A 626 3.48 29.12 -8.88
N ASP A 627 3.54 27.79 -8.64
CA ASP A 627 2.85 27.16 -7.52
C ASP A 627 3.60 25.94 -6.97
N VAL A 628 4.86 26.12 -6.58
CA VAL A 628 5.69 25.06 -5.97
C VAL A 628 6.30 25.54 -4.66
N GLY A 629 6.62 24.59 -3.76
CA GLY A 629 7.28 24.83 -2.49
C GLY A 629 6.34 25.27 -1.37
N GLN A 630 6.90 25.55 -0.20
CA GLN A 630 6.13 26.03 0.95
C GLN A 630 5.68 27.49 0.74
N ARG A 631 4.59 27.66 0.00
CA ARG A 631 4.03 28.99 -0.31
C ARG A 631 3.16 29.56 0.81
N MET A 632 2.68 28.72 1.70
CA MET A 632 1.86 29.14 2.84
C MET A 632 2.57 28.80 4.18
N PRO A 633 2.56 29.74 5.13
CA PRO A 633 1.96 31.08 5.04
C PRO A 633 2.66 32.01 4.05
N VAL A 634 3.94 31.82 3.71
CA VAL A 634 4.68 32.63 2.76
C VAL A 634 5.83 31.87 2.11
N LEU A 635 6.07 32.09 0.83
CA LEU A 635 7.26 31.62 0.13
C LEU A 635 8.48 32.41 0.63
N ASP A 636 9.52 31.74 1.09
CA ASP A 636 10.71 32.41 1.61
C ASP A 636 11.65 32.92 0.51
N ASN A 637 12.67 33.68 0.91
CA ASN A 637 13.63 34.27 -0.02
C ASN A 637 14.48 33.23 -0.75
N HIS A 638 14.77 32.12 -0.08
CA HIS A 638 15.54 31.02 -0.67
C HIS A 638 14.76 30.36 -1.82
N ASP A 639 13.53 29.93 -1.58
CA ASP A 639 12.70 29.31 -2.60
C ASP A 639 12.41 30.26 -3.76
N THR A 640 12.16 31.53 -3.43
CA THR A 640 12.00 32.61 -4.43
C THR A 640 13.23 32.71 -5.34
N ARG A 641 14.44 32.65 -4.80
CA ARG A 641 15.68 32.65 -5.58
C ARG A 641 15.78 31.45 -6.49
N VAL A 642 15.58 30.23 -5.98
CA VAL A 642 15.67 28.97 -6.76
C VAL A 642 14.67 28.99 -7.94
N ILE A 643 13.44 29.41 -7.69
CA ILE A 643 12.42 29.53 -8.74
C ILE A 643 12.86 30.55 -9.82
N ASN A 644 13.38 31.72 -9.41
CA ASN A 644 13.85 32.74 -10.34
C ASN A 644 15.07 32.25 -11.14
N GLU A 645 16.02 31.57 -10.53
CA GLU A 645 17.18 30.99 -11.21
C GLU A 645 16.75 29.93 -12.24
N THR A 646 15.81 29.05 -11.88
CA THR A 646 15.22 28.09 -12.83
C THR A 646 14.56 28.77 -14.00
N LYS A 647 13.74 29.81 -13.75
CA LYS A 647 13.05 30.58 -14.79
C LYS A 647 14.03 31.20 -15.76
N ASN A 648 15.07 31.85 -15.23
CA ASN A 648 16.02 32.64 -16.02
C ASN A 648 17.19 31.82 -16.58
N GLY A 649 17.37 30.54 -16.17
CA GLY A 649 18.50 29.71 -16.56
C GLY A 649 19.83 30.22 -15.94
N THR A 650 19.80 30.71 -14.72
CA THR A 650 20.92 31.35 -14.02
C THR A 650 21.27 30.62 -12.73
N TYR A 651 22.37 31.05 -12.12
CA TYR A 651 22.80 30.63 -10.79
C TYR A 651 23.47 31.81 -10.08
N SER A 652 23.40 31.86 -8.74
CA SER A 652 23.99 32.96 -7.95
C SER A 652 25.16 32.53 -7.08
N MET A 653 25.50 31.23 -7.03
CA MET A 653 26.60 30.72 -6.19
C MET A 653 27.35 29.57 -6.86
N LYS A 654 28.49 29.20 -6.27
CA LYS A 654 29.25 27.97 -6.57
C LYS A 654 29.57 27.25 -5.28
N GLY A 655 29.65 25.92 -5.35
CA GLY A 655 30.09 25.12 -4.21
C GLY A 655 31.49 25.50 -3.76
N SER A 656 31.70 25.63 -2.45
CA SER A 656 32.98 26.06 -1.87
C SER A 656 34.10 25.03 -2.00
N VAL A 657 33.78 23.76 -2.18
CA VAL A 657 34.74 22.66 -2.33
C VAL A 657 34.81 22.20 -3.79
N GLY A 658 33.67 21.83 -4.39
CA GLY A 658 33.59 21.32 -5.75
C GLY A 658 33.60 22.39 -6.84
N GLY A 659 33.37 23.66 -6.52
CA GLY A 659 33.36 24.76 -7.48
C GLY A 659 32.24 24.74 -8.50
N MET A 660 31.24 23.87 -8.35
CA MET A 660 30.18 23.65 -9.34
C MET A 660 29.15 24.79 -9.30
N ALA A 661 28.77 25.25 -10.50
CA ALA A 661 27.86 26.38 -10.67
C ALA A 661 26.43 26.06 -10.20
N GLY A 662 25.94 26.73 -9.18
CA GLY A 662 24.63 26.50 -8.60
C GLY A 662 24.50 25.26 -7.71
N ILE A 663 25.54 24.43 -7.55
CA ILE A 663 25.52 23.23 -6.70
C ILE A 663 26.32 23.53 -5.43
N PRO A 664 25.69 23.65 -4.25
CA PRO A 664 26.40 23.98 -3.01
C PRO A 664 27.06 22.75 -2.38
N ASP A 665 28.13 23.00 -1.61
CA ASP A 665 28.78 22.01 -0.75
C ASP A 665 28.49 22.31 0.75
N ARG A 666 28.08 23.54 1.03
CA ARG A 666 27.65 24.02 2.36
C ARG A 666 26.45 24.94 2.20
N GLU A 667 25.58 25.00 3.18
CA GLU A 667 24.48 25.96 3.19
C GLU A 667 24.97 27.42 3.14
N THR A 668 26.19 27.67 3.67
CA THR A 668 26.83 29.00 3.65
C THR A 668 27.37 29.42 2.29
N ASP A 669 27.41 28.52 1.30
CA ASP A 669 27.70 28.90 -0.10
C ASP A 669 26.54 29.67 -0.72
N VAL A 670 25.35 29.43 -0.17
CA VAL A 670 24.07 29.96 -0.69
C VAL A 670 23.77 31.33 -0.07
N LYS A 671 23.32 32.25 -0.88
CA LYS A 671 22.72 33.52 -0.46
C LYS A 671 21.28 33.60 -0.95
N ASP A 672 20.40 34.07 -0.10
CA ASP A 672 19.01 34.35 -0.45
C ASP A 672 18.86 35.65 -1.28
N THR A 673 17.64 36.04 -1.64
CA THR A 673 17.37 37.30 -2.37
C THR A 673 17.72 38.54 -1.56
N ALA A 674 17.86 38.45 -0.23
CA ALA A 674 18.33 39.52 0.66
C ALA A 674 19.84 39.52 0.93
N ASN A 675 20.64 38.70 0.21
CA ASN A 675 22.07 38.47 0.42
C ASN A 675 22.46 37.85 1.77
N ILE A 676 21.52 37.18 2.46
CA ILE A 676 21.82 36.47 3.70
C ILE A 676 22.39 35.09 3.33
N LYS A 677 23.54 34.73 3.92
CA LYS A 677 24.17 33.41 3.73
C LYS A 677 23.52 32.36 4.62
N GLY A 678 23.28 31.17 4.07
CA GLY A 678 22.65 30.06 4.78
C GLY A 678 21.19 30.34 5.12
N TRP A 679 20.81 29.95 6.35
CA TRP A 679 19.41 30.16 6.77
C TRP A 679 19.08 31.65 6.88
N GLU A 680 18.04 32.08 6.20
CA GLU A 680 17.46 33.37 6.44
C GLU A 680 16.81 33.46 7.83
N PRO A 681 16.53 34.65 8.36
CA PRO A 681 15.82 34.79 9.63
C PRO A 681 14.40 34.22 9.55
N TYR A 682 14.11 33.29 10.47
CA TYR A 682 12.76 32.78 10.72
C TYR A 682 12.35 33.21 12.14
N PRO A 683 11.75 34.39 12.31
CA PRO A 683 11.34 34.87 13.61
C PRO A 683 10.35 33.92 14.27
N SER A 684 10.48 33.72 15.58
CA SER A 684 9.46 33.05 16.35
C SER A 684 8.30 34.02 16.61
N GLU A 685 7.16 33.69 16.01
CA GLU A 685 5.90 34.39 16.26
C GLU A 685 4.93 33.42 16.90
N ILE A 686 4.08 33.89 17.79
CA ILE A 686 3.11 33.08 18.52
C ILE A 686 1.72 33.64 18.22
N ARG A 687 0.79 32.80 17.84
CA ARG A 687 -0.62 33.17 17.70
C ARG A 687 -1.21 33.48 19.07
N ALA A 688 -2.06 34.45 19.13
CA ALA A 688 -2.82 34.77 20.33
C ALA A 688 -3.71 33.59 20.74
N ASP A 689 -3.98 33.49 22.06
CA ASP A 689 -4.79 32.37 22.60
C ASP A 689 -6.24 32.41 22.13
N ASP A 690 -6.75 33.59 21.77
CA ASP A 690 -8.09 33.83 21.24
C ASP A 690 -8.19 33.63 19.71
N TYR A 691 -7.14 33.17 19.05
CA TYR A 691 -7.16 32.88 17.61
C TYR A 691 -8.08 31.70 17.23
N ASP A 692 -8.18 30.72 18.11
CA ASP A 692 -9.03 29.53 18.02
C ASP A 692 -9.29 29.08 19.47
N SER A 693 -10.32 29.67 20.09
CA SER A 693 -10.57 29.52 21.52
C SER A 693 -11.29 28.23 21.87
N ASP A 694 -12.07 27.67 20.92
CA ASP A 694 -12.76 26.40 21.12
C ASP A 694 -11.94 25.18 20.61
N LEU A 695 -10.76 25.43 20.03
CA LEU A 695 -9.80 24.45 19.56
C LEU A 695 -10.37 23.50 18.49
N ASP A 696 -11.27 24.00 17.64
CA ASP A 696 -11.83 23.23 16.54
C ASP A 696 -10.94 23.24 15.27
N GLY A 697 -9.91 24.09 15.25
CA GLY A 697 -8.95 24.22 14.16
C GLY A 697 -9.31 25.30 13.14
N LEU A 698 -10.34 26.06 13.37
CA LEU A 698 -10.72 27.25 12.60
C LEU A 698 -10.45 28.51 13.42
N PRO A 699 -10.07 29.64 12.81
CA PRO A 699 -10.04 30.92 13.54
C PRO A 699 -11.44 31.35 13.98
N ASP A 700 -11.53 31.90 15.21
CA ASP A 700 -12.76 32.50 15.74
C ASP A 700 -13.23 33.72 14.96
#